data_271fcdbc8526fb35c9e510d5262f6864
#
_entry.id   271fcdbc8526fb35c9e510d5262f6864
#
_cell.length_a   1.000
_cell.length_b   1.000
_cell.length_c   1.000
_cell.angle_alpha   90.00
_cell.angle_beta   90.00
_cell.angle_gamma   90.00
#
_symmetry.space_group_name_H-M   'P 1'
#
loop_
_entity.id
_entity.type
_entity.pdbx_description
1 polymer ?
#
loop_
_entity_poly.entity_id
_entity_poly.type
_entity_poly.pdbx_seq_one_letter_code
_entity_poly.pdbx_strand_id
1 'polypeptide(L)'
;MTPVFNECDRYKIRLWKISDEVISPLLRQFLIWGNPDWDLKIQFLTYLENKNVEINKLKRKLYPEQLKTLEKYPPDVAKWDITLICLLLKHCKGVFAGNDDIAWSSASGKEPECLITYLKDIRNTIAHEALNLNQEDFFDKIEEIRSLMERALCSVGKICSHVSQTEIDANIANFNQKLNEIRDADISPKTFDEYKKELFFSEQIALIRNKGVPFLKDVLNRNTTINPLSLIVKGDGRQLPVNEIFTEIELNQDGENKEVLLEDIIDVASGSDAGSFILLKGHAGMGKSTLVKKITSDWANQISSIKGLSSFHLLFYAELRDIVNTFDRLIECSLGEEVRRSFKDGDLVKAVLGQKTLVILDGYDELNKSSSGLFNHILSLNKLYSQLTVIVTTRPEAEEKLNAHPESRALNAVHFRLVGIKANKREEFVTKYFLSLPKDSPVLQELDKLLEFLKKTEHKMSIVWEVAYNLCLLTILWMFKPDDVNRITTEAELYWQIFLLIISKLEERLQRNPSTCDLELSVLQHKINQFLDELSLESLKGLKDDFINLPNSVYQRLADLCLRLELPIEELAGAFLKKVTSFNNSYYTFPHKGFMEFMGGYNIRKQVTLSPMQMWSQELSRTCIPPHIQEKMLSSVVSKKRRKKRRVTNILKELHGGSLPDSLEKYQNLLIQTLSIFHVGEVEVPLATKIETLKLLEKSGLKDKDSFLKVMHNIKCNDELSRWIAQRFCLIDHYTRITDSSFESYIALLAATDPPLPNRDKIRIYIDLKESISGFEVLTKHLLRHQVYPREISLHRSFREFTSINAEETESIKSLLSEDCEKYKGIWNPTFQIPPNVKELRVGIPDQVSLDAFCRSLQKTKEIGHLGELKG
;
A
#
# COMPACT_ATOMS: atom_id res chain seq x y z
N MET A 1 36.79 -44.02 -11.65
CA MET A 1 37.73 -43.53 -10.60
C MET A 1 36.96 -43.32 -9.32
N THR A 2 37.23 -44.06 -8.29
CA THR A 2 36.71 -43.83 -6.93
C THR A 2 37.14 -42.42 -6.51
N PRO A 3 36.23 -41.55 -6.06
CA PRO A 3 36.61 -40.22 -5.62
C PRO A 3 37.58 -40.36 -4.44
N VAL A 4 38.74 -39.71 -4.56
CA VAL A 4 39.71 -39.66 -3.47
C VAL A 4 39.19 -38.61 -2.50
N PHE A 5 38.66 -39.07 -1.39
CA PHE A 5 38.19 -38.20 -0.30
C PHE A 5 39.43 -37.70 0.47
N ASN A 6 39.49 -36.40 0.76
CA ASN A 6 40.39 -35.91 1.76
C ASN A 6 39.85 -36.26 3.17
N GLU A 7 40.73 -36.26 4.17
CA GLU A 7 40.34 -36.61 5.55
C GLU A 7 39.30 -35.63 6.13
N CYS A 8 39.42 -34.37 5.80
CA CYS A 8 38.49 -33.32 6.23
C CYS A 8 37.04 -33.61 5.72
N ASP A 9 36.88 -34.09 4.48
CA ASP A 9 35.58 -34.44 3.93
C ASP A 9 34.98 -35.65 4.67
N ARG A 10 35.82 -36.62 5.06
CA ARG A 10 35.38 -37.77 5.87
C ARG A 10 34.90 -37.37 7.25
N TYR A 11 35.54 -36.41 7.90
CA TYR A 11 35.14 -35.91 9.21
C TYR A 11 33.80 -35.13 9.11
N LYS A 12 33.66 -34.31 8.09
CA LYS A 12 32.40 -33.57 7.84
C LYS A 12 31.20 -34.52 7.62
N ILE A 13 31.37 -35.56 6.82
CA ILE A 13 30.33 -36.54 6.54
C ILE A 13 29.94 -37.32 7.80
N ARG A 14 30.89 -37.66 8.62
CA ARG A 14 30.64 -38.35 9.91
C ARG A 14 29.86 -37.42 10.86
N LEU A 15 30.24 -36.15 10.97
CA LEU A 15 29.49 -35.20 11.79
C LEU A 15 28.08 -34.98 11.24
N TRP A 16 27.90 -34.91 9.92
CA TRP A 16 26.58 -34.84 9.30
C TRP A 16 25.73 -36.08 9.67
N LYS A 17 26.27 -37.29 9.58
CA LYS A 17 25.61 -38.52 10.02
C LYS A 17 25.30 -38.50 11.53
N ILE A 18 26.17 -38.00 12.36
CA ILE A 18 25.89 -37.84 13.79
C ILE A 18 24.71 -36.90 14.01
N SER A 19 24.63 -35.83 13.27
CA SER A 19 23.50 -34.92 13.32
C SER A 19 22.17 -35.59 12.97
N ASP A 20 22.15 -36.42 11.94
CA ASP A 20 20.92 -37.10 11.45
C ASP A 20 20.58 -38.36 12.25
N GLU A 21 21.55 -39.21 12.52
CA GLU A 21 21.34 -40.53 13.13
C GLU A 21 21.46 -40.55 14.67
N VAL A 22 22.01 -39.48 15.31
CA VAL A 22 22.18 -39.37 16.76
C VAL A 22 21.39 -38.21 17.33
N ILE A 23 21.68 -36.96 16.89
CA ILE A 23 21.04 -35.76 17.48
C ILE A 23 19.54 -35.72 17.16
N SER A 24 19.13 -36.01 15.92
CA SER A 24 17.74 -35.99 15.52
C SER A 24 16.87 -37.03 16.25
N PRO A 25 17.28 -38.31 16.35
CA PRO A 25 16.56 -39.30 17.16
C PRO A 25 16.51 -38.99 18.66
N LEU A 26 17.59 -38.39 19.21
CA LEU A 26 17.63 -37.93 20.60
C LEU A 26 16.55 -36.86 20.87
N LEU A 27 16.45 -35.86 20.03
CA LEU A 27 15.42 -34.82 20.17
C LEU A 27 13.99 -35.39 19.99
N ARG A 28 13.81 -36.41 19.13
CA ARG A 28 12.54 -37.14 19.01
C ARG A 28 12.20 -37.91 20.31
N GLN A 29 13.21 -38.49 20.94
CA GLN A 29 13.03 -39.16 22.24
C GLN A 29 12.58 -38.16 23.31
N PHE A 30 13.13 -36.96 23.35
CA PHE A 30 12.69 -35.90 24.27
C PHE A 30 11.24 -35.47 24.02
N LEU A 31 10.82 -35.41 22.74
CA LEU A 31 9.43 -35.10 22.39
C LEU A 31 8.46 -36.21 22.91
N ILE A 32 8.85 -37.45 22.78
CA ILE A 32 8.07 -38.60 23.30
C ILE A 32 8.02 -38.55 24.83
N TRP A 33 9.14 -38.37 25.49
CA TRP A 33 9.19 -38.25 26.97
C TRP A 33 8.39 -37.03 27.47
N GLY A 34 8.40 -35.93 26.75
CA GLY A 34 7.61 -34.73 27.06
C GLY A 34 6.09 -34.91 26.87
N ASN A 35 5.66 -35.99 26.20
CA ASN A 35 4.25 -36.26 25.89
C ASN A 35 3.89 -37.72 26.18
N PRO A 36 3.96 -38.20 27.46
CA PRO A 36 3.79 -39.60 27.80
C PRO A 36 2.40 -40.16 27.46
N ASP A 37 1.38 -39.32 27.45
CA ASP A 37 -0.01 -39.73 27.16
C ASP A 37 -0.32 -39.72 25.67
N TRP A 38 0.66 -39.41 24.82
CA TRP A 38 0.45 -39.41 23.38
C TRP A 38 0.47 -40.84 22.82
N ASP A 39 -0.67 -41.32 22.40
CA ASP A 39 -0.74 -42.55 21.61
C ASP A 39 -0.23 -42.24 20.17
N LEU A 40 0.87 -42.90 19.78
CA LEU A 40 1.48 -42.79 18.43
C LEU A 40 0.51 -43.18 17.28
N LYS A 41 -0.67 -43.74 17.61
CA LYS A 41 -1.77 -43.99 16.65
C LYS A 41 -2.69 -42.80 16.44
N ILE A 42 -2.49 -41.68 17.18
CA ILE A 42 -3.29 -40.46 17.06
C ILE A 42 -2.41 -39.37 16.41
N GLN A 43 -2.96 -38.60 15.48
CA GLN A 43 -2.25 -37.45 14.92
C GLN A 43 -1.79 -36.53 16.04
N PHE A 44 -0.54 -36.07 15.97
CA PHE A 44 0.03 -35.23 17.03
C PHE A 44 -0.67 -33.88 17.16
N LEU A 45 -1.17 -33.30 16.08
CA LEU A 45 -1.96 -32.08 16.14
C LEU A 45 -3.26 -32.25 16.92
N THR A 46 -3.98 -33.34 16.67
CA THR A 46 -5.21 -33.68 17.41
C THR A 46 -4.92 -33.92 18.91
N TYR A 47 -3.78 -34.57 19.21
CA TYR A 47 -3.32 -34.69 20.59
C TYR A 47 -3.06 -33.34 21.26
N LEU A 48 -2.38 -32.41 20.57
CA LEU A 48 -2.10 -31.07 21.08
C LEU A 48 -3.39 -30.21 21.25
N GLU A 49 -4.38 -30.40 20.36
CA GLU A 49 -5.70 -29.74 20.49
C GLU A 49 -6.39 -30.21 21.79
N ASN A 50 -6.36 -31.49 22.06
CA ASN A 50 -6.92 -32.07 23.30
C ASN A 50 -6.18 -31.55 24.56
N LYS A 51 -4.94 -31.11 24.45
CA LYS A 51 -4.15 -30.46 25.51
C LYS A 51 -4.32 -28.93 25.57
N ASN A 52 -5.33 -28.38 24.89
CA ASN A 52 -5.59 -26.93 24.82
C ASN A 52 -4.37 -26.09 24.32
N VAL A 53 -3.63 -26.64 23.36
CA VAL A 53 -2.62 -25.86 22.60
C VAL A 53 -3.32 -25.13 21.46
N GLU A 54 -3.03 -23.86 21.26
CA GLU A 54 -3.57 -23.09 20.15
C GLU A 54 -2.96 -23.53 18.82
N ILE A 55 -3.57 -24.57 18.21
CA ILE A 55 -3.07 -25.21 16.99
C ILE A 55 -2.91 -24.20 15.84
N ASN A 56 -3.81 -23.23 15.72
CA ASN A 56 -3.70 -22.22 14.67
C ASN A 56 -2.44 -21.35 14.82
N LYS A 57 -2.01 -21.03 16.04
CA LYS A 57 -0.73 -20.35 16.27
C LYS A 57 0.46 -21.25 15.97
N LEU A 58 0.36 -22.55 16.27
CA LEU A 58 1.40 -23.51 15.95
C LEU A 58 1.52 -23.72 14.44
N LYS A 59 0.40 -23.97 13.73
CA LYS A 59 0.37 -24.13 12.27
C LYS A 59 1.01 -22.95 11.53
N ARG A 60 0.84 -21.73 12.03
CA ARG A 60 1.47 -20.52 11.46
C ARG A 60 3.00 -20.52 11.52
N LYS A 61 3.59 -21.29 12.42
CA LYS A 61 5.04 -21.39 12.59
C LYS A 61 5.64 -22.56 11.81
N LEU A 62 4.80 -23.42 11.21
CA LEU A 62 5.20 -24.64 10.51
C LEU A 62 5.34 -24.40 9.01
N TYR A 63 6.33 -25.05 8.41
CA TYR A 63 6.44 -25.15 6.97
C TYR A 63 5.38 -26.12 6.42
N PRO A 64 4.87 -25.97 5.16
CA PRO A 64 3.85 -26.85 4.60
C PRO A 64 4.27 -28.31 4.57
N GLU A 65 5.55 -28.58 4.30
CA GLU A 65 6.08 -29.93 4.34
C GLU A 65 6.09 -30.49 5.77
N GLN A 66 6.38 -29.65 6.75
CA GLN A 66 6.29 -29.99 8.17
C GLN A 66 4.83 -30.23 8.57
N LEU A 67 3.92 -29.38 8.10
CA LEU A 67 2.48 -29.55 8.36
C LEU A 67 1.97 -30.83 7.72
N LYS A 68 2.26 -31.09 6.44
CA LYS A 68 1.93 -32.36 5.76
C LYS A 68 2.50 -33.56 6.50
N THR A 69 3.72 -33.44 7.04
CA THR A 69 4.36 -34.51 7.78
C THR A 69 3.68 -34.76 9.14
N LEU A 70 3.22 -33.69 9.83
CA LEU A 70 2.44 -33.79 11.06
C LEU A 70 1.02 -34.26 10.85
N GLU A 71 0.39 -33.97 9.74
CA GLU A 71 -0.98 -34.37 9.38
C GLU A 71 -1.02 -35.80 8.84
N LYS A 72 0.12 -36.42 8.55
CA LYS A 72 0.20 -37.81 8.09
C LYS A 72 -0.32 -38.78 9.16
N TYR A 73 -1.13 -39.72 8.71
CA TYR A 73 -1.65 -40.75 9.58
C TYR A 73 -1.27 -42.16 9.05
N PRO A 74 -0.71 -43.03 9.85
CA PRO A 74 -0.18 -42.84 11.20
C PRO A 74 1.03 -41.86 11.20
N PRO A 75 1.33 -41.20 12.35
CA PRO A 75 2.45 -40.29 12.46
C PRO A 75 3.78 -41.01 12.20
N ASP A 76 4.59 -40.47 11.30
CA ASP A 76 5.92 -41.00 11.00
C ASP A 76 6.98 -40.08 11.62
N VAL A 77 7.12 -40.16 12.94
CA VAL A 77 8.02 -39.31 13.74
C VAL A 77 9.48 -39.40 13.25
N ALA A 78 9.87 -40.51 12.62
CA ALA A 78 11.19 -40.67 12.07
C ALA A 78 11.52 -39.69 10.94
N LYS A 79 10.50 -39.14 10.27
CA LYS A 79 10.66 -38.17 9.18
C LYS A 79 10.56 -36.69 9.62
N TRP A 80 10.34 -36.48 10.92
CA TRP A 80 10.26 -35.09 11.42
C TRP A 80 11.66 -34.46 11.51
N ASP A 81 11.82 -33.32 10.89
CA ASP A 81 13.07 -32.57 10.94
C ASP A 81 13.32 -31.94 12.32
N ILE A 82 14.57 -31.61 12.59
CA ILE A 82 15.00 -31.07 13.90
C ILE A 82 14.31 -29.75 14.22
N THR A 83 14.08 -28.89 13.22
CA THR A 83 13.43 -27.58 13.41
C THR A 83 12.00 -27.78 13.88
N LEU A 84 11.29 -28.71 13.25
CA LEU A 84 9.95 -29.12 13.64
C LEU A 84 9.94 -29.67 15.08
N ILE A 85 10.83 -30.62 15.39
CA ILE A 85 10.89 -31.23 16.71
C ILE A 85 11.16 -30.19 17.80
N CYS A 86 12.13 -29.30 17.60
CA CYS A 86 12.43 -28.21 18.55
C CYS A 86 11.29 -27.23 18.73
N LEU A 87 10.52 -26.96 17.67
CA LEU A 87 9.30 -26.14 17.77
C LEU A 87 8.23 -26.86 18.62
N LEU A 88 8.02 -28.16 18.39
CA LEU A 88 7.03 -28.94 19.11
C LEU A 88 7.38 -29.11 20.59
N LEU A 89 8.67 -29.28 20.94
CA LEU A 89 9.13 -29.34 22.32
C LEU A 89 8.73 -28.12 23.14
N LYS A 90 8.73 -26.92 22.53
CA LYS A 90 8.27 -25.68 23.17
C LYS A 90 6.77 -25.64 23.47
N HIS A 91 6.00 -26.60 22.93
CA HIS A 91 4.56 -26.73 23.14
C HIS A 91 4.21 -27.93 24.05
N CYS A 92 5.20 -28.67 24.61
CA CYS A 92 4.98 -29.71 25.60
C CYS A 92 4.62 -29.12 26.97
N LYS A 93 3.36 -28.70 27.15
CA LYS A 93 2.90 -28.02 28.37
C LYS A 93 3.11 -28.89 29.63
N GLY A 94 3.72 -28.29 30.65
CA GLY A 94 3.94 -28.89 31.97
C GLY A 94 5.20 -29.72 32.10
N VAL A 95 6.01 -29.86 31.01
CA VAL A 95 7.31 -30.53 31.05
C VAL A 95 8.42 -29.54 30.75
N PHE A 96 8.30 -28.80 29.64
CA PHE A 96 9.26 -27.77 29.26
C PHE A 96 8.69 -26.35 29.44
N ALA A 97 9.57 -25.38 29.57
CA ALA A 97 9.21 -23.97 29.59
C ALA A 97 8.48 -23.55 28.34
N GLY A 98 7.55 -22.57 28.45
CA GLY A 98 6.79 -22.06 27.30
C GLY A 98 7.67 -21.45 26.23
N ASN A 99 7.11 -21.27 25.03
CA ASN A 99 7.86 -20.82 23.83
C ASN A 99 8.65 -19.51 24.02
N ASP A 100 8.15 -18.60 24.84
CA ASP A 100 8.74 -17.27 25.04
C ASP A 100 9.52 -17.15 26.38
N ASP A 101 9.78 -18.29 27.02
CA ASP A 101 10.50 -18.34 28.28
C ASP A 101 12.01 -18.16 28.07
N ILE A 102 12.65 -17.41 28.99
CA ILE A 102 14.09 -17.14 29.00
C ILE A 102 14.95 -18.40 29.17
N ALA A 103 14.35 -19.50 29.66
CA ALA A 103 15.02 -20.79 29.83
C ALA A 103 15.59 -21.33 28.51
N TRP A 104 14.97 -21.03 27.36
CA TRP A 104 15.45 -21.42 26.03
C TRP A 104 16.69 -20.66 25.57
N SER A 105 17.02 -19.56 26.22
CA SER A 105 18.19 -18.69 25.91
C SER A 105 19.11 -18.48 27.10
N SER A 106 18.92 -19.20 28.20
CA SER A 106 19.70 -19.05 29.44
C SER A 106 21.17 -19.39 29.23
N ALA A 107 22.06 -18.50 29.66
CA ALA A 107 23.50 -18.72 29.65
C ALA A 107 23.98 -19.74 30.69
N SER A 108 23.11 -20.25 31.57
CA SER A 108 23.48 -21.17 32.65
C SER A 108 23.96 -22.52 32.15
N GLY A 109 23.53 -22.94 30.96
CA GLY A 109 23.90 -24.22 30.32
C GLY A 109 23.48 -25.48 31.11
N LYS A 110 22.60 -25.33 32.11
CA LYS A 110 22.16 -26.45 32.99
C LYS A 110 20.69 -26.83 32.80
N GLU A 111 19.90 -25.89 32.34
CA GLU A 111 18.46 -26.10 32.09
C GLU A 111 18.26 -27.02 30.89
N PRO A 112 17.27 -27.94 30.91
CA PRO A 112 17.02 -28.87 29.80
C PRO A 112 16.73 -28.15 28.48
N GLU A 113 15.99 -27.02 28.51
CA GLU A 113 15.67 -26.17 27.34
C GLU A 113 16.94 -25.62 26.69
N CYS A 114 17.88 -25.17 27.50
CA CYS A 114 19.16 -24.63 27.05
C CYS A 114 20.00 -25.76 26.40
N LEU A 115 20.04 -26.96 26.99
CA LEU A 115 20.77 -28.10 26.44
C LEU A 115 20.18 -28.57 25.11
N ILE A 116 18.85 -28.57 24.98
CA ILE A 116 18.15 -28.86 23.72
C ILE A 116 18.51 -27.81 22.66
N THR A 117 18.55 -26.53 23.04
CA THR A 117 18.93 -25.46 22.13
C THR A 117 20.38 -25.61 21.65
N TYR A 118 21.32 -25.95 22.53
CA TYR A 118 22.71 -26.20 22.15
C TYR A 118 22.85 -27.40 21.19
N LEU A 119 22.10 -28.48 21.39
CA LEU A 119 22.08 -29.60 20.44
C LEU A 119 21.59 -29.20 19.07
N LYS A 120 20.53 -28.35 19.01
CA LYS A 120 20.05 -27.76 17.77
C LYS A 120 21.11 -26.86 17.10
N ASP A 121 21.80 -26.03 17.88
CA ASP A 121 22.81 -25.10 17.37
C ASP A 121 24.05 -25.86 16.85
N ILE A 122 24.50 -26.90 17.53
CA ILE A 122 25.57 -27.80 17.00
C ILE A 122 25.13 -28.39 15.65
N ARG A 123 23.91 -28.88 15.56
CA ARG A 123 23.38 -29.41 14.28
C ARG A 123 23.37 -28.36 13.19
N ASN A 124 22.96 -27.12 13.52
CA ASN A 124 22.92 -26.03 12.56
C ASN A 124 24.32 -25.64 12.09
N THR A 125 25.29 -25.59 13.00
CA THR A 125 26.71 -25.38 12.68
C THR A 125 27.25 -26.48 11.75
N ILE A 126 26.96 -27.75 12.03
CA ILE A 126 27.37 -28.87 11.17
C ILE A 126 26.73 -28.78 9.78
N ALA A 127 25.47 -28.35 9.69
CA ALA A 127 24.72 -28.29 8.43
C ALA A 127 25.02 -27.06 7.56
N HIS A 128 25.43 -25.93 8.17
CA HIS A 128 25.46 -24.63 7.50
C HIS A 128 26.81 -23.92 7.49
N GLU A 129 27.80 -24.39 8.28
CA GLU A 129 29.12 -23.77 8.32
C GLU A 129 30.16 -24.58 7.54
N ALA A 130 31.05 -23.86 6.86
CA ALA A 130 32.21 -24.48 6.20
C ALA A 130 33.26 -24.88 7.22
N LEU A 131 33.07 -26.01 7.89
CA LEU A 131 33.99 -26.52 8.87
C LEU A 131 35.32 -26.96 8.20
N ASN A 132 36.44 -26.40 8.62
CA ASN A 132 37.73 -26.89 8.21
C ASN A 132 38.33 -27.71 9.39
N LEU A 133 38.03 -29.02 9.38
CA LEU A 133 38.34 -29.91 10.51
C LEU A 133 39.59 -30.72 10.25
N ASN A 134 40.52 -30.64 11.19
CA ASN A 134 41.57 -31.65 11.35
C ASN A 134 41.09 -32.80 12.25
N GLN A 135 41.92 -33.76 12.48
CA GLN A 135 41.61 -34.92 13.27
C GLN A 135 41.29 -34.58 14.75
N GLU A 136 42.08 -33.69 15.34
CA GLU A 136 41.94 -33.26 16.73
C GLU A 136 40.63 -32.52 16.92
N ASP A 137 40.33 -31.51 16.06
CA ASP A 137 39.08 -30.78 16.08
C ASP A 137 37.84 -31.68 15.92
N PHE A 138 37.97 -32.75 15.11
CA PHE A 138 36.87 -33.70 14.90
C PHE A 138 36.59 -34.52 16.17
N PHE A 139 37.64 -35.04 16.84
CA PHE A 139 37.49 -35.79 18.09
C PHE A 139 36.98 -34.90 19.22
N ASP A 140 37.48 -33.67 19.35
CA ASP A 140 37.01 -32.70 20.33
C ASP A 140 35.52 -32.40 20.14
N LYS A 141 35.08 -32.24 18.89
CA LYS A 141 33.65 -32.03 18.57
C LYS A 141 32.79 -33.23 18.92
N ILE A 142 33.25 -34.43 18.73
CA ILE A 142 32.56 -35.67 19.15
C ILE A 142 32.40 -35.71 20.66
N GLU A 143 33.43 -35.42 21.42
CA GLU A 143 33.39 -35.43 22.89
C GLU A 143 32.46 -34.27 23.41
N GLU A 144 32.48 -33.13 22.78
CA GLU A 144 31.50 -32.06 23.05
C GLU A 144 30.03 -32.55 22.87
N ILE A 145 29.75 -33.17 21.73
CA ILE A 145 28.42 -33.73 21.44
C ILE A 145 28.08 -34.82 22.47
N ARG A 146 28.98 -35.72 22.79
CA ARG A 146 28.80 -36.78 23.79
C ARG A 146 28.42 -36.20 25.16
N SER A 147 29.20 -35.27 25.66
CA SER A 147 29.00 -34.63 26.97
C SER A 147 27.67 -33.90 27.01
N LEU A 148 27.32 -33.17 25.94
CA LEU A 148 26.08 -32.42 25.85
C LEU A 148 24.84 -33.36 25.78
N MET A 149 24.93 -34.42 25.00
CA MET A 149 23.90 -35.45 24.86
C MET A 149 23.59 -36.12 26.19
N GLU A 150 24.63 -36.59 26.92
CA GLU A 150 24.51 -37.24 28.23
C GLU A 150 23.88 -36.30 29.26
N ARG A 151 24.31 -35.03 29.30
CA ARG A 151 23.75 -34.01 30.17
C ARG A 151 22.30 -33.76 29.84
N ALA A 152 21.95 -33.68 28.56
CA ALA A 152 20.58 -33.44 28.09
C ALA A 152 19.68 -34.63 28.47
N LEU A 153 20.09 -35.87 28.22
CA LEU A 153 19.37 -37.09 28.62
C LEU A 153 19.08 -37.14 30.12
N CYS A 154 20.11 -36.89 30.94
CA CYS A 154 19.97 -36.82 32.38
C CYS A 154 19.05 -35.68 32.85
N SER A 155 19.16 -34.50 32.26
CA SER A 155 18.37 -33.33 32.63
C SER A 155 16.90 -33.49 32.22
N VAL A 156 16.62 -33.88 30.96
CA VAL A 156 15.27 -34.10 30.45
C VAL A 156 14.62 -35.31 31.15
N GLY A 157 15.35 -36.42 31.34
CA GLY A 157 14.82 -37.60 32.03
C GLY A 157 14.40 -37.30 33.47
N LYS A 158 15.12 -36.42 34.19
CA LYS A 158 14.75 -36.02 35.55
C LYS A 158 13.50 -35.19 35.67
N ILE A 159 13.20 -34.34 34.68
CA ILE A 159 11.97 -33.55 34.67
C ILE A 159 10.76 -34.39 34.21
N CYS A 160 10.99 -35.46 33.46
CA CYS A 160 9.95 -36.41 33.01
C CYS A 160 9.78 -37.52 34.07
N SER A 161 8.96 -37.28 35.10
CA SER A 161 8.81 -38.16 36.30
C SER A 161 8.42 -39.61 36.00
N HIS A 162 7.95 -39.94 34.79
CA HIS A 162 7.59 -41.27 34.34
C HIS A 162 8.78 -42.02 33.71
N VAL A 163 9.91 -41.36 33.44
CA VAL A 163 11.11 -41.97 32.86
C VAL A 163 11.97 -42.53 33.98
N SER A 164 12.27 -43.82 33.92
CA SER A 164 13.12 -44.48 34.92
C SER A 164 14.62 -44.20 34.68
N GLN A 165 15.42 -44.26 35.75
CA GLN A 165 16.89 -44.12 35.63
C GLN A 165 17.47 -45.19 34.69
N THR A 166 16.94 -46.40 34.76
CA THR A 166 17.35 -47.52 33.88
C THR A 166 17.12 -47.20 32.39
N GLU A 167 16.00 -46.51 32.08
CA GLU A 167 15.69 -46.07 30.71
C GLU A 167 16.64 -44.95 30.24
N ILE A 168 16.95 -44.02 31.13
CA ILE A 168 17.94 -42.95 30.83
C ILE A 168 19.30 -43.59 30.53
N ASP A 169 19.80 -44.50 31.38
CA ASP A 169 21.08 -45.18 31.23
C ASP A 169 21.13 -46.04 29.95
N ALA A 170 20.02 -46.74 29.62
CA ALA A 170 19.89 -47.48 28.37
C ALA A 170 19.97 -46.56 27.13
N ASN A 171 19.33 -45.38 27.16
CA ASN A 171 19.39 -44.43 26.07
C ASN A 171 20.79 -43.83 25.93
N ILE A 172 21.47 -43.48 27.05
CA ILE A 172 22.86 -43.01 27.03
C ILE A 172 23.77 -44.06 26.38
N ALA A 173 23.65 -45.33 26.78
CA ALA A 173 24.43 -46.42 26.20
C ALA A 173 24.19 -46.60 24.71
N ASN A 174 22.88 -46.61 24.28
CA ASN A 174 22.51 -46.75 22.88
C ASN A 174 23.01 -45.62 21.99
N PHE A 175 22.82 -44.35 22.40
CA PHE A 175 23.31 -43.23 21.63
C PHE A 175 24.84 -43.14 21.60
N ASN A 176 25.51 -43.49 22.69
CA ASN A 176 26.96 -43.57 22.73
C ASN A 176 27.52 -44.65 21.82
N GLN A 177 26.84 -45.80 21.75
CA GLN A 177 27.21 -46.88 20.83
C GLN A 177 27.09 -46.41 19.39
N LYS A 178 25.99 -45.81 19.01
CA LYS A 178 25.77 -45.25 17.67
C LYS A 178 26.78 -44.18 17.31
N LEU A 179 27.11 -43.28 18.24
CA LEU A 179 28.10 -42.23 18.04
C LEU A 179 29.48 -42.80 17.74
N ASN A 180 29.88 -43.89 18.46
CA ASN A 180 31.12 -44.61 18.21
C ASN A 180 31.09 -45.34 16.86
N GLU A 181 29.98 -46.01 16.52
CA GLU A 181 29.82 -46.68 15.23
C GLU A 181 29.99 -45.71 14.05
N ILE A 182 29.40 -44.50 14.11
CA ILE A 182 29.51 -43.48 13.05
C ILE A 182 30.93 -42.89 13.03
N ARG A 183 31.53 -42.66 14.20
CA ARG A 183 32.91 -42.17 14.32
C ARG A 183 33.89 -43.07 13.56
N ASP A 184 33.72 -44.39 13.69
CA ASP A 184 34.66 -45.37 13.19
C ASP A 184 34.25 -45.99 11.84
N ALA A 185 33.03 -45.68 11.35
CA ALA A 185 32.46 -46.26 10.11
C ALA A 185 33.17 -45.79 8.84
N ASP A 186 33.26 -46.68 7.87
CA ASP A 186 33.63 -46.31 6.49
C ASP A 186 32.49 -45.61 5.78
N ILE A 187 32.81 -44.57 4.98
CA ILE A 187 31.85 -43.77 4.27
C ILE A 187 31.54 -44.42 2.92
N SER A 188 30.26 -44.84 2.72
CA SER A 188 29.81 -45.37 1.44
C SER A 188 29.70 -44.29 0.37
N PRO A 189 29.89 -44.63 -0.95
CA PRO A 189 29.65 -43.69 -2.03
C PRO A 189 28.25 -43.04 -2.01
N LYS A 190 27.21 -43.81 -1.64
CA LYS A 190 25.84 -43.34 -1.52
C LYS A 190 25.70 -42.25 -0.45
N THR A 191 26.26 -42.48 0.73
CA THR A 191 26.29 -41.48 1.83
C THR A 191 26.98 -40.20 1.41
N PHE A 192 28.03 -40.30 0.63
CA PHE A 192 28.75 -39.17 0.09
C PHE A 192 27.92 -38.37 -0.91
N ASP A 193 27.17 -39.01 -1.79
CA ASP A 193 26.30 -38.34 -2.76
C ASP A 193 25.11 -37.65 -2.08
N GLU A 194 24.55 -38.25 -1.04
CA GLU A 194 23.51 -37.64 -0.21
C GLU A 194 24.04 -36.39 0.51
N TYR A 195 25.17 -36.49 1.18
CA TYR A 195 25.82 -35.36 1.83
C TYR A 195 26.17 -34.24 0.84
N LYS A 196 26.72 -34.58 -0.32
CA LYS A 196 27.01 -33.57 -1.35
C LYS A 196 25.79 -32.80 -1.80
N LYS A 197 24.65 -33.44 -1.94
CA LYS A 197 23.39 -32.76 -2.33
C LYS A 197 22.95 -31.78 -1.25
N GLU A 198 22.98 -32.16 0.02
CA GLU A 198 22.63 -31.29 1.13
C GLU A 198 23.66 -30.17 1.32
N LEU A 199 24.95 -30.48 1.22
CA LEU A 199 26.02 -29.47 1.30
C LEU A 199 25.87 -28.45 0.18
N PHE A 200 25.66 -28.89 -1.07
CA PHE A 200 25.48 -28.04 -2.21
C PHE A 200 24.28 -27.08 -2.03
N PHE A 201 23.17 -27.60 -1.50
CA PHE A 201 21.99 -26.78 -1.20
C PHE A 201 22.26 -25.78 -0.08
N SER A 202 22.99 -26.18 0.97
CA SER A 202 23.38 -25.29 2.08
C SER A 202 24.37 -24.21 1.63
N GLU A 203 25.35 -24.56 0.78
CA GLU A 203 26.29 -23.61 0.17
C GLU A 203 25.56 -22.61 -0.73
N GLN A 204 24.55 -23.06 -1.47
CA GLN A 204 23.72 -22.18 -2.28
C GLN A 204 22.95 -21.15 -1.42
N ILE A 205 22.35 -21.60 -0.33
CA ILE A 205 21.67 -20.70 0.62
C ILE A 205 22.67 -19.74 1.28
N ALA A 206 23.83 -20.22 1.68
CA ALA A 206 24.90 -19.38 2.25
C ALA A 206 25.39 -18.33 1.25
N LEU A 207 25.54 -18.68 -0.03
CA LEU A 207 25.92 -17.75 -1.09
C LEU A 207 24.86 -16.66 -1.28
N ILE A 208 23.58 -17.03 -1.32
CA ILE A 208 22.47 -16.06 -1.38
C ILE A 208 22.53 -15.13 -0.17
N ARG A 209 22.69 -15.66 1.04
CA ARG A 209 22.72 -14.84 2.28
C ARG A 209 23.92 -13.92 2.35
N ASN A 210 25.11 -14.44 2.01
CA ASN A 210 26.36 -13.69 2.22
C ASN A 210 26.68 -12.70 1.10
N LYS A 211 26.26 -12.97 -0.14
CA LYS A 211 26.51 -12.12 -1.30
C LYS A 211 25.26 -11.56 -1.93
N GLY A 212 24.23 -12.37 -2.09
CA GLY A 212 22.97 -11.96 -2.71
C GLY A 212 22.20 -10.97 -1.86
N VAL A 213 22.03 -11.23 -0.56
CA VAL A 213 21.27 -10.34 0.33
C VAL A 213 21.89 -8.94 0.47
N PRO A 214 23.22 -8.77 0.65
CA PRO A 214 23.83 -7.44 0.65
C PRO A 214 23.61 -6.68 -0.65
N PHE A 215 23.77 -7.34 -1.80
CA PHE A 215 23.50 -6.74 -3.11
C PHE A 215 22.03 -6.37 -3.25
N LEU A 216 21.11 -7.26 -2.87
CA LEU A 216 19.67 -7.01 -2.86
C LEU A 216 19.31 -5.79 -2.01
N LYS A 217 19.87 -5.66 -0.80
CA LYS A 217 19.66 -4.50 0.07
C LYS A 217 20.14 -3.20 -0.57
N ASP A 218 21.28 -3.21 -1.24
CA ASP A 218 21.80 -2.04 -1.94
C ASP A 218 20.89 -1.64 -3.12
N VAL A 219 20.43 -2.60 -3.93
CA VAL A 219 19.46 -2.38 -5.02
C VAL A 219 18.16 -1.80 -4.46
N LEU A 220 17.63 -2.36 -3.38
CA LEU A 220 16.38 -1.88 -2.77
C LEU A 220 16.54 -0.47 -2.18
N ASN A 221 17.65 -0.17 -1.51
CA ASN A 221 17.90 1.16 -0.97
C ASN A 221 17.96 2.25 -2.05
N ARG A 222 18.52 1.95 -3.21
CA ARG A 222 18.50 2.88 -4.37
C ARG A 222 17.07 3.13 -4.86
N ASN A 223 16.19 2.12 -4.80
CA ASN A 223 14.80 2.21 -5.26
C ASN A 223 13.85 2.81 -4.22
N THR A 224 14.26 2.94 -2.96
CA THR A 224 13.43 3.47 -1.87
C THR A 224 13.60 4.98 -1.65
N THR A 225 14.27 5.65 -2.56
CA THR A 225 14.36 7.11 -2.56
C THR A 225 13.18 7.75 -3.27
N ILE A 226 12.84 8.96 -2.88
CA ILE A 226 11.80 9.80 -3.48
C ILE A 226 12.43 11.13 -3.86
N ASN A 227 12.20 11.57 -5.10
CA ASN A 227 12.54 12.94 -5.52
C ASN A 227 11.25 13.74 -5.64
N PRO A 228 10.91 14.51 -4.62
CA PRO A 228 9.67 15.27 -4.60
C PRO A 228 9.62 16.41 -5.60
N LEU A 229 10.79 16.97 -5.96
CA LEU A 229 10.91 18.12 -6.85
C LEU A 229 11.18 17.75 -8.32
N SER A 230 11.14 16.47 -8.67
CA SER A 230 11.55 15.96 -10.00
C SER A 230 10.83 16.62 -11.18
N LEU A 231 9.60 17.13 -10.96
CA LEU A 231 8.82 17.82 -11.98
C LEU A 231 9.21 19.29 -12.21
N ILE A 232 9.83 19.91 -11.21
CA ILE A 232 10.02 21.38 -11.20
C ILE A 232 11.48 21.77 -11.27
N VAL A 233 12.34 21.03 -10.56
CA VAL A 233 13.79 21.31 -10.49
C VAL A 233 14.54 20.21 -11.21
N LYS A 234 15.09 20.52 -12.40
CA LYS A 234 15.95 19.62 -13.17
C LYS A 234 17.38 19.72 -12.63
N GLY A 235 17.99 18.60 -12.34
CA GLY A 235 19.41 18.51 -11.96
C GLY A 235 19.71 18.57 -10.46
N ASP A 236 18.83 19.10 -9.63
CA ASP A 236 18.97 19.00 -8.19
C ASP A 236 18.32 17.69 -7.70
N GLY A 237 18.91 16.59 -8.15
CA GLY A 237 18.42 15.24 -7.91
C GLY A 237 18.57 14.79 -6.46
N ARG A 238 18.15 15.60 -5.48
CA ARG A 238 18.02 15.16 -4.09
C ARG A 238 17.06 14.00 -4.02
N GLN A 239 17.63 12.84 -3.99
CA GLN A 239 16.96 11.60 -3.66
C GLN A 239 16.85 11.55 -2.15
N LEU A 240 15.65 11.76 -1.62
CA LEU A 240 15.40 11.66 -0.18
C LEU A 240 15.07 10.22 0.18
N PRO A 241 15.72 9.64 1.20
CA PRO A 241 15.30 8.36 1.75
C PRO A 241 13.85 8.42 2.20
N VAL A 242 13.06 7.42 1.85
CA VAL A 242 11.63 7.38 2.21
C VAL A 242 11.41 7.54 3.72
N ASN A 243 12.32 7.04 4.55
CA ASN A 243 12.25 7.09 6.01
C ASN A 243 12.30 8.53 6.57
N GLU A 244 12.91 9.47 5.86
CA GLU A 244 13.01 10.87 6.31
C GLU A 244 11.70 11.62 6.12
N ILE A 245 10.93 11.27 5.07
CA ILE A 245 9.71 11.99 4.70
C ILE A 245 8.43 11.21 4.98
N PHE A 246 8.53 9.91 5.30
CA PHE A 246 7.37 9.07 5.55
C PHE A 246 6.58 9.58 6.76
N THR A 247 5.28 9.73 6.56
CA THR A 247 4.30 9.99 7.61
C THR A 247 3.27 8.87 7.58
N GLU A 248 2.82 8.43 8.74
CA GLU A 248 1.92 7.31 8.88
C GLU A 248 0.60 7.55 8.11
N ILE A 249 0.22 6.55 7.33
CA ILE A 249 -1.01 6.54 6.52
C ILE A 249 -2.05 5.69 7.26
N GLU A 250 -3.28 6.14 7.29
CA GLU A 250 -4.39 5.37 7.85
C GLU A 250 -4.69 4.14 6.99
N LEU A 251 -4.74 2.98 7.65
CA LEU A 251 -5.05 1.68 7.06
C LEU A 251 -6.28 1.10 7.72
N ASN A 252 -7.24 0.64 6.93
CA ASN A 252 -8.43 -0.05 7.42
C ASN A 252 -8.49 -1.46 6.80
N GLN A 253 -8.79 -2.46 7.61
CA GLN A 253 -9.05 -3.81 7.12
C GLN A 253 -10.46 -3.86 6.54
N ASP A 254 -10.60 -4.33 5.29
CA ASP A 254 -11.89 -4.49 4.65
C ASP A 254 -12.73 -5.57 5.34
N GLY A 255 -14.05 -5.32 5.40
CA GLY A 255 -15.02 -6.21 6.05
C GLY A 255 -15.26 -5.88 7.52
N GLU A 256 -14.27 -5.45 8.27
CA GLU A 256 -14.43 -5.13 9.69
C GLU A 256 -14.46 -3.63 9.97
N ASN A 257 -14.10 -2.78 8.99
CA ASN A 257 -13.85 -1.33 9.14
C ASN A 257 -13.00 -0.99 10.38
N LYS A 258 -12.06 -1.88 10.70
CA LYS A 258 -11.16 -1.78 11.82
C LYS A 258 -9.88 -1.11 11.36
N GLU A 259 -9.47 -0.05 12.05
CA GLU A 259 -8.17 0.56 11.83
C GLU A 259 -7.05 -0.43 12.21
N VAL A 260 -6.05 -0.54 11.33
CA VAL A 260 -4.87 -1.40 11.51
C VAL A 260 -3.63 -0.52 11.47
N LEU A 261 -2.76 -0.67 12.45
CA LEU A 261 -1.48 0.02 12.46
C LEU A 261 -0.54 -0.59 11.41
N LEU A 262 0.29 0.24 10.79
CA LEU A 262 1.29 -0.24 9.81
C LEU A 262 2.21 -1.31 10.40
N GLU A 263 2.54 -1.20 11.70
CA GLU A 263 3.38 -2.17 12.41
C GLU A 263 2.78 -3.58 12.45
N ASP A 264 1.46 -3.72 12.37
CA ASP A 264 0.74 -4.99 12.49
C ASP A 264 0.34 -5.60 11.12
N ILE A 265 0.60 -4.92 10.01
CA ILE A 265 0.09 -5.30 8.68
C ILE A 265 0.48 -6.74 8.27
N ILE A 266 1.70 -7.17 8.62
CA ILE A 266 2.20 -8.51 8.30
C ILE A 266 1.64 -9.54 9.30
N ASP A 267 1.55 -9.20 10.58
CA ASP A 267 1.02 -10.10 11.61
C ASP A 267 -0.46 -10.39 11.39
N VAL A 268 -1.26 -9.36 11.08
CA VAL A 268 -2.69 -9.52 10.75
C VAL A 268 -2.87 -10.41 9.52
N ALA A 269 -2.02 -10.26 8.51
CA ALA A 269 -2.07 -11.04 7.29
C ALA A 269 -1.58 -12.49 7.48
N SER A 270 -0.64 -12.71 8.40
CA SER A 270 -0.09 -14.05 8.70
C SER A 270 -1.09 -14.96 9.40
N GLY A 271 -2.28 -14.47 9.72
CA GLY A 271 -3.38 -15.21 10.35
C GLY A 271 -4.09 -16.24 9.49
N SER A 272 -3.81 -16.37 8.20
CA SER A 272 -4.46 -17.31 7.28
C SER A 272 -3.58 -18.54 6.99
N ASP A 273 -4.20 -19.72 6.86
CA ASP A 273 -3.56 -21.03 6.70
C ASP A 273 -2.88 -21.28 5.32
N ALA A 274 -2.95 -20.34 4.38
CA ALA A 274 -2.31 -20.41 3.08
C ALA A 274 -1.21 -19.34 2.97
N GLY A 275 -0.31 -19.47 2.01
CA GLY A 275 0.70 -18.44 1.71
C GLY A 275 0.06 -17.06 1.74
N SER A 276 0.60 -16.13 2.55
CA SER A 276 -0.07 -14.87 2.83
C SER A 276 -0.14 -14.01 1.56
N PHE A 277 -1.35 -13.68 1.12
CA PHE A 277 -1.59 -12.75 0.04
C PHE A 277 -2.25 -11.49 0.61
N ILE A 278 -1.57 -10.36 0.49
CA ILE A 278 -2.00 -9.07 1.04
C ILE A 278 -2.34 -8.13 -0.12
N LEU A 279 -3.56 -7.62 -0.14
CA LEU A 279 -4.00 -6.64 -1.11
C LEU A 279 -4.13 -5.26 -0.46
N LEU A 280 -3.30 -4.31 -0.91
CA LEU A 280 -3.32 -2.91 -0.47
C LEU A 280 -4.07 -2.06 -1.49
N LYS A 281 -5.28 -1.62 -1.13
CA LYS A 281 -6.14 -0.80 -1.99
C LYS A 281 -6.07 0.67 -1.61
N GLY A 282 -6.10 1.56 -2.60
CA GLY A 282 -6.21 3.00 -2.36
C GLY A 282 -6.28 3.79 -3.66
N HIS A 283 -6.97 4.91 -3.64
CA HIS A 283 -7.06 5.81 -4.78
C HIS A 283 -5.68 6.33 -5.22
N ALA A 284 -5.65 7.00 -6.36
CA ALA A 284 -4.43 7.63 -6.86
C ALA A 284 -3.89 8.65 -5.83
N GLY A 285 -2.57 8.70 -5.63
CA GLY A 285 -1.94 9.67 -4.75
C GLY A 285 -2.02 9.39 -3.24
N MET A 286 -2.74 8.37 -2.79
CA MET A 286 -2.88 8.01 -1.36
C MET A 286 -1.60 7.50 -0.70
N GLY A 287 -0.51 7.32 -1.45
CA GLY A 287 0.77 6.90 -0.90
C GLY A 287 1.04 5.39 -0.92
N LYS A 288 0.31 4.58 -1.73
CA LYS A 288 0.55 3.13 -1.88
C LYS A 288 2.01 2.79 -2.16
N SER A 289 2.57 3.37 -3.22
CA SER A 289 3.98 3.14 -3.59
C SER A 289 4.96 3.66 -2.52
N THR A 290 4.63 4.73 -1.82
CA THR A 290 5.43 5.23 -0.70
C THR A 290 5.40 4.27 0.48
N LEU A 291 4.24 3.68 0.78
CA LEU A 291 4.08 2.68 1.84
C LEU A 291 4.90 1.41 1.55
N VAL A 292 4.81 0.86 0.33
CA VAL A 292 5.59 -0.34 -0.01
C VAL A 292 7.09 -0.06 -0.09
N LYS A 293 7.49 1.15 -0.49
CA LYS A 293 8.90 1.61 -0.39
C LYS A 293 9.36 1.73 1.06
N LYS A 294 8.49 2.16 1.97
CA LYS A 294 8.77 2.18 3.42
C LYS A 294 9.00 0.77 3.95
N ILE A 295 8.12 -0.19 3.65
CA ILE A 295 8.27 -1.61 4.02
C ILE A 295 9.61 -2.15 3.47
N THR A 296 9.90 -1.86 2.21
CA THR A 296 11.13 -2.29 1.54
C THR A 296 12.39 -1.70 2.19
N SER A 297 12.35 -0.39 2.50
CA SER A 297 13.45 0.31 3.19
C SER A 297 13.69 -0.22 4.60
N ASP A 298 12.62 -0.48 5.35
CA ASP A 298 12.73 -1.02 6.71
C ASP A 298 13.36 -2.42 6.73
N TRP A 299 12.98 -3.27 5.77
CA TRP A 299 13.62 -4.57 5.63
C TRP A 299 15.09 -4.44 5.24
N ALA A 300 15.41 -3.61 4.25
CA ALA A 300 16.80 -3.44 3.77
C ALA A 300 17.74 -2.88 4.86
N ASN A 301 17.24 -1.95 5.68
CA ASN A 301 17.99 -1.29 6.75
C ASN A 301 17.82 -1.97 8.12
N GLN A 302 17.10 -3.11 8.19
CA GLN A 302 16.84 -3.86 9.43
C GLN A 302 16.18 -3.02 10.52
N ILE A 303 15.26 -2.12 10.13
CA ILE A 303 14.46 -1.32 11.04
C ILE A 303 13.26 -2.16 11.51
N SER A 304 13.09 -2.33 12.81
CA SER A 304 12.03 -3.16 13.40
C SER A 304 10.71 -2.41 13.63
N SER A 305 10.35 -1.50 12.72
CA SER A 305 9.09 -0.75 12.82
C SER A 305 7.85 -1.57 12.48
N ILE A 306 8.02 -2.68 11.72
CA ILE A 306 6.92 -3.54 11.27
C ILE A 306 7.13 -4.94 11.85
N LYS A 307 6.16 -5.41 12.65
CA LYS A 307 6.19 -6.74 13.27
C LYS A 307 6.23 -7.84 12.21
N GLY A 308 7.02 -8.86 12.43
CA GLY A 308 7.16 -9.99 11.50
C GLY A 308 8.04 -9.73 10.27
N LEU A 309 8.37 -8.47 9.93
CA LEU A 309 9.15 -8.15 8.72
C LEU A 309 10.58 -8.73 8.77
N SER A 310 11.22 -8.71 9.94
CA SER A 310 12.57 -9.28 10.15
C SER A 310 12.63 -10.81 9.97
N SER A 311 11.48 -11.49 9.96
CA SER A 311 11.43 -12.94 9.73
C SER A 311 11.66 -13.34 8.27
N PHE A 312 11.54 -12.42 7.32
CA PHE A 312 11.80 -12.68 5.91
C PHE A 312 13.29 -12.64 5.62
N HIS A 313 13.81 -13.72 5.06
CA HIS A 313 15.21 -13.81 4.63
C HIS A 313 15.46 -13.02 3.35
N LEU A 314 14.46 -12.94 2.47
CA LEU A 314 14.52 -12.27 1.17
C LEU A 314 13.30 -11.39 0.97
N LEU A 315 13.51 -10.22 0.34
CA LEU A 315 12.44 -9.33 -0.10
C LEU A 315 12.70 -8.89 -1.53
N PHE A 316 11.76 -9.17 -2.44
CA PHE A 316 11.81 -8.70 -3.82
C PHE A 316 10.73 -7.64 -4.05
N TYR A 317 11.08 -6.60 -4.81
CA TYR A 317 10.18 -5.51 -5.17
C TYR A 317 10.14 -5.33 -6.68
N ALA A 318 8.94 -5.23 -7.25
CA ALA A 318 8.74 -4.94 -8.66
C ALA A 318 7.56 -3.97 -8.85
N GLU A 319 7.75 -2.96 -9.69
CA GLU A 319 6.67 -2.12 -10.20
C GLU A 319 6.05 -2.82 -11.42
N LEU A 320 4.74 -3.11 -11.40
CA LEU A 320 4.07 -3.86 -12.48
C LEU A 320 3.94 -3.10 -13.80
N ARG A 321 4.26 -1.81 -13.79
CA ARG A 321 4.44 -1.01 -15.01
C ARG A 321 5.78 -1.28 -15.71
N ASP A 322 6.76 -1.90 -15.05
CA ASP A 322 8.08 -2.18 -15.59
C ASP A 322 8.06 -3.38 -16.55
N ILE A 323 9.12 -3.51 -17.38
CA ILE A 323 9.27 -4.58 -18.37
C ILE A 323 10.01 -5.76 -17.72
N VAL A 324 9.43 -6.36 -16.69
CA VAL A 324 9.95 -7.60 -16.06
C VAL A 324 8.97 -8.72 -16.35
N ASN A 325 9.41 -9.75 -17.12
CA ASN A 325 8.50 -10.76 -17.66
C ASN A 325 8.35 -11.98 -16.77
N THR A 326 9.35 -12.33 -15.97
CA THR A 326 9.37 -13.57 -15.17
C THR A 326 9.96 -13.34 -13.78
N PHE A 327 9.58 -14.21 -12.85
CA PHE A 327 10.14 -14.20 -11.50
C PHE A 327 11.63 -14.54 -11.47
N ASP A 328 12.06 -15.48 -12.34
CA ASP A 328 13.48 -15.82 -12.52
C ASP A 328 14.31 -14.56 -12.84
N ARG A 329 13.81 -13.74 -13.78
CA ARG A 329 14.51 -12.51 -14.17
C ARG A 329 14.55 -11.48 -13.04
N LEU A 330 13.48 -11.36 -12.26
CA LEU A 330 13.45 -10.50 -11.08
C LEU A 330 14.51 -10.92 -10.05
N ILE A 331 14.58 -12.22 -9.74
CA ILE A 331 15.56 -12.78 -8.81
C ILE A 331 17.00 -12.56 -9.32
N GLU A 332 17.26 -12.88 -10.59
CA GLU A 332 18.59 -12.73 -11.18
C GLU A 332 19.11 -11.30 -11.10
N CYS A 333 18.27 -10.34 -11.46
CA CYS A 333 18.65 -8.93 -11.41
C CYS A 333 18.80 -8.39 -9.97
N SER A 334 18.09 -8.96 -9.04
CA SER A 334 18.06 -8.50 -7.64
C SER A 334 19.15 -9.10 -6.78
N LEU A 335 19.66 -10.30 -7.08
CA LEU A 335 20.70 -10.99 -6.30
C LEU A 335 22.13 -10.82 -6.87
N GLY A 336 22.25 -10.23 -8.05
CA GLY A 336 23.53 -9.94 -8.70
C GLY A 336 24.13 -11.08 -9.53
N GLU A 337 25.00 -10.71 -10.43
CA GLU A 337 25.59 -11.60 -11.44
C GLU A 337 26.42 -12.72 -10.85
N GLU A 338 27.09 -12.50 -9.72
CA GLU A 338 27.93 -13.52 -9.06
C GLU A 338 27.07 -14.68 -8.54
N VAL A 339 25.95 -14.35 -7.88
CA VAL A 339 24.98 -15.37 -7.44
C VAL A 339 24.39 -16.08 -8.64
N ARG A 340 23.94 -15.35 -9.66
CA ARG A 340 23.37 -15.94 -10.87
C ARG A 340 24.25 -16.98 -11.51
N ARG A 341 25.56 -16.68 -11.72
CA ARG A 341 26.52 -17.60 -12.37
C ARG A 341 26.80 -18.88 -11.58
N SER A 342 26.53 -18.85 -10.27
CA SER A 342 26.76 -19.98 -9.38
C SER A 342 25.63 -21.02 -9.38
N PHE A 343 24.51 -20.71 -10.04
CA PHE A 343 23.33 -21.58 -10.09
C PHE A 343 23.06 -22.05 -11.52
N LYS A 344 22.59 -23.30 -11.65
CA LYS A 344 22.00 -23.80 -12.89
C LYS A 344 20.59 -23.25 -13.08
N ASP A 345 20.09 -23.26 -14.32
CA ASP A 345 18.75 -22.81 -14.64
C ASP A 345 17.69 -23.50 -13.74
N GLY A 346 16.86 -22.69 -13.11
CA GLY A 346 15.78 -23.13 -12.20
C GLY A 346 16.21 -23.47 -10.76
N ASP A 347 17.47 -23.72 -10.46
CA ASP A 347 17.89 -24.04 -9.08
C ASP A 347 17.93 -22.81 -8.18
N LEU A 348 18.22 -21.62 -8.72
CA LEU A 348 18.18 -20.36 -7.99
C LEU A 348 16.77 -20.05 -7.46
N VAL A 349 15.74 -20.24 -8.28
CA VAL A 349 14.34 -20.03 -7.88
C VAL A 349 13.95 -20.99 -6.75
N LYS A 350 14.35 -22.26 -6.84
CA LYS A 350 14.10 -23.27 -5.78
C LYS A 350 14.79 -22.88 -4.47
N ALA A 351 16.04 -22.41 -4.54
CA ALA A 351 16.78 -21.96 -3.36
C ALA A 351 16.17 -20.72 -2.72
N VAL A 352 15.63 -19.80 -3.51
CA VAL A 352 14.88 -18.62 -3.04
C VAL A 352 13.55 -19.04 -2.39
N LEU A 353 12.76 -19.90 -3.07
CA LEU A 353 11.46 -20.36 -2.57
C LEU A 353 11.58 -21.32 -1.38
N GLY A 354 12.74 -21.90 -1.14
CA GLY A 354 13.06 -22.66 0.08
C GLY A 354 13.32 -21.76 1.30
N GLN A 355 13.34 -20.44 1.14
CA GLN A 355 13.51 -19.48 2.22
C GLN A 355 12.25 -18.64 2.40
N LYS A 356 12.04 -18.10 3.63
CA LYS A 356 10.92 -17.18 3.86
C LYS A 356 11.11 -15.90 3.06
N THR A 357 10.29 -15.74 2.02
CA THR A 357 10.43 -14.72 1.00
C THR A 357 9.19 -13.82 0.93
N LEU A 358 9.41 -12.51 0.92
CA LEU A 358 8.39 -11.51 0.67
C LEU A 358 8.55 -10.95 -0.75
N VAL A 359 7.47 -10.94 -1.52
CA VAL A 359 7.43 -10.30 -2.85
C VAL A 359 6.42 -9.17 -2.82
N ILE A 360 6.85 -7.99 -3.19
CA ILE A 360 5.99 -6.79 -3.29
C ILE A 360 5.81 -6.44 -4.77
N LEU A 361 4.56 -6.42 -5.22
CA LEU A 361 4.14 -6.08 -6.58
C LEU A 361 3.35 -4.77 -6.53
N ASP A 362 3.98 -3.68 -6.94
CA ASP A 362 3.38 -2.35 -6.88
C ASP A 362 2.65 -2.00 -8.17
N GLY A 363 1.36 -1.64 -8.06
CA GLY A 363 0.56 -1.09 -9.14
C GLY A 363 -0.09 -2.12 -10.08
N TYR A 364 -0.95 -3.00 -9.59
CA TYR A 364 -1.72 -3.94 -10.43
C TYR A 364 -2.61 -3.21 -11.47
N ASP A 365 -3.14 -2.04 -11.13
CA ASP A 365 -3.88 -1.19 -12.06
C ASP A 365 -3.02 -0.64 -13.22
N GLU A 366 -1.70 -0.79 -13.15
CA GLU A 366 -0.72 -0.41 -14.17
C GLU A 366 -0.12 -1.63 -14.90
N LEU A 367 -0.67 -2.83 -14.64
CA LEU A 367 -0.22 -4.09 -15.23
C LEU A 367 -0.26 -4.03 -16.75
N ASN A 368 0.87 -4.34 -17.39
CA ASN A 368 1.01 -4.37 -18.85
C ASN A 368 1.21 -5.82 -19.36
N LYS A 369 1.23 -5.99 -20.69
CA LYS A 369 1.40 -7.31 -21.31
C LYS A 369 2.73 -7.99 -20.94
N SER A 370 3.78 -7.22 -20.71
CA SER A 370 5.09 -7.77 -20.34
C SER A 370 5.12 -8.27 -18.90
N SER A 371 4.57 -7.51 -17.96
CA SER A 371 4.57 -7.86 -16.53
C SER A 371 3.46 -8.84 -16.13
N SER A 372 2.48 -9.10 -17.01
CA SER A 372 1.41 -10.08 -16.74
C SER A 372 1.96 -11.49 -16.54
N GLY A 373 3.02 -11.86 -17.25
CA GLY A 373 3.71 -13.14 -17.07
C GLY A 373 4.33 -13.28 -15.68
N LEU A 374 5.02 -12.24 -15.20
CA LEU A 374 5.56 -12.17 -13.85
C LEU A 374 4.47 -12.32 -12.80
N PHE A 375 3.39 -11.54 -12.92
CA PHE A 375 2.27 -11.54 -11.98
C PHE A 375 1.65 -12.94 -11.86
N ASN A 376 1.29 -13.56 -13.00
CA ASN A 376 0.69 -14.89 -13.03
C ASN A 376 1.61 -15.95 -12.43
N HIS A 377 2.90 -15.90 -12.74
CA HIS A 377 3.89 -16.83 -12.22
C HIS A 377 3.99 -16.72 -10.68
N ILE A 378 4.08 -15.51 -10.14
CA ILE A 378 4.15 -15.29 -8.69
C ILE A 378 2.88 -15.77 -7.99
N LEU A 379 1.68 -15.52 -8.54
CA LEU A 379 0.44 -16.04 -7.96
C LEU A 379 0.38 -17.56 -7.93
N SER A 380 0.83 -18.23 -9.00
CA SER A 380 0.89 -19.68 -9.03
C SER A 380 1.90 -20.25 -8.03
N LEU A 381 3.05 -19.59 -7.84
CA LEU A 381 4.04 -19.96 -6.83
C LEU A 381 3.53 -19.74 -5.41
N ASN A 382 2.80 -18.65 -5.15
CA ASN A 382 2.23 -18.36 -3.82
C ASN A 382 1.27 -19.46 -3.34
N LYS A 383 0.56 -20.13 -4.28
CA LYS A 383 -0.29 -21.29 -3.97
C LYS A 383 0.51 -22.53 -3.58
N LEU A 384 1.71 -22.69 -4.14
CA LEU A 384 2.54 -23.88 -3.98
C LEU A 384 3.51 -23.76 -2.79
N TYR A 385 3.91 -22.53 -2.47
CA TYR A 385 4.96 -22.26 -1.47
C TYR A 385 4.45 -21.33 -0.37
N SER A 386 4.13 -21.89 0.79
CA SER A 386 3.66 -21.10 1.95
C SER A 386 4.74 -20.19 2.56
N GLN A 387 6.02 -20.39 2.21
CA GLN A 387 7.12 -19.49 2.56
C GLN A 387 7.07 -18.17 1.78
N LEU A 388 6.27 -18.13 0.71
CA LEU A 388 6.13 -16.98 -0.16
C LEU A 388 4.95 -16.13 0.30
N THR A 389 5.23 -14.94 0.83
CA THR A 389 4.23 -13.90 1.09
C THR A 389 4.24 -12.90 -0.05
N VAL A 390 3.06 -12.51 -0.53
CA VAL A 390 2.92 -11.56 -1.64
C VAL A 390 2.10 -10.36 -1.19
N ILE A 391 2.63 -9.16 -1.39
CA ILE A 391 1.90 -7.90 -1.23
C ILE A 391 1.64 -7.32 -2.62
N VAL A 392 0.39 -7.01 -2.93
CA VAL A 392 0.00 -6.36 -4.19
C VAL A 392 -0.68 -5.04 -3.87
N THR A 393 -0.25 -3.97 -4.55
CA THR A 393 -0.97 -2.69 -4.47
C THR A 393 -1.87 -2.53 -5.69
N THR A 394 -3.04 -1.92 -5.51
CA THR A 394 -4.00 -1.66 -6.58
C THR A 394 -4.87 -0.44 -6.30
N ARG A 395 -5.56 0.04 -7.33
CA ARG A 395 -6.69 0.96 -7.18
C ARG A 395 -7.99 0.19 -6.97
N PRO A 396 -8.99 0.77 -6.28
CA PRO A 396 -10.29 0.12 -6.09
C PRO A 396 -10.96 -0.31 -7.41
N GLU A 397 -10.80 0.48 -8.47
CA GLU A 397 -11.40 0.24 -9.78
C GLU A 397 -10.83 -1.02 -10.49
N ALA A 398 -9.62 -1.44 -10.13
CA ALA A 398 -9.00 -2.64 -10.70
C ALA A 398 -9.18 -3.89 -9.82
N GLU A 399 -9.78 -3.77 -8.66
CA GLU A 399 -9.99 -4.90 -7.73
C GLU A 399 -10.89 -5.99 -8.32
N GLU A 400 -11.96 -5.61 -9.04
CA GLU A 400 -12.86 -6.59 -9.67
C GLU A 400 -12.13 -7.46 -10.70
N LYS A 401 -11.22 -6.86 -11.49
CA LYS A 401 -10.37 -7.60 -12.44
C LYS A 401 -9.44 -8.56 -11.72
N LEU A 402 -8.86 -8.12 -10.60
CA LEU A 402 -7.99 -8.97 -9.79
C LEU A 402 -8.77 -10.14 -9.19
N ASN A 403 -9.93 -9.90 -8.60
CA ASN A 403 -10.80 -10.92 -8.02
C ASN A 403 -11.39 -11.87 -9.07
N ALA A 404 -11.57 -11.40 -10.31
CA ALA A 404 -12.01 -12.22 -11.43
C ALA A 404 -10.88 -13.11 -12.02
N HIS A 405 -9.63 -12.81 -11.70
CA HIS A 405 -8.47 -13.53 -12.21
C HIS A 405 -8.47 -14.98 -11.70
N PRO A 406 -8.33 -16.01 -12.57
CA PRO A 406 -8.43 -17.42 -12.17
C PRO A 406 -7.47 -17.82 -11.05
N GLU A 407 -6.25 -17.24 -11.07
CA GLU A 407 -5.23 -17.53 -10.09
C GLU A 407 -5.48 -16.85 -8.74
N SER A 408 -6.13 -15.69 -8.69
CA SER A 408 -6.40 -14.96 -7.45
C SER A 408 -7.62 -15.50 -6.70
N ARG A 409 -8.61 -16.07 -7.40
CA ARG A 409 -9.84 -16.61 -6.78
C ARG A 409 -9.61 -17.72 -5.75
N ALA A 410 -8.47 -18.41 -5.82
CA ALA A 410 -8.09 -19.48 -4.90
C ALA A 410 -7.19 -18.99 -3.75
N LEU A 411 -6.90 -17.69 -3.66
CA LEU A 411 -6.05 -17.11 -2.63
C LEU A 411 -6.92 -16.50 -1.52
N ASN A 412 -6.60 -16.82 -0.27
CA ASN A 412 -7.19 -16.15 0.89
C ASN A 412 -6.51 -14.79 1.07
N ALA A 413 -6.95 -13.79 0.32
CA ALA A 413 -6.39 -12.45 0.38
C ALA A 413 -6.87 -11.70 1.63
N VAL A 414 -5.94 -11.06 2.34
CA VAL A 414 -6.26 -10.06 3.35
C VAL A 414 -6.25 -8.69 2.70
N HIS A 415 -7.38 -8.01 2.74
CA HIS A 415 -7.58 -6.73 2.06
C HIS A 415 -7.41 -5.58 3.05
N PHE A 416 -6.55 -4.63 2.73
CA PHE A 416 -6.39 -3.37 3.44
C PHE A 416 -6.69 -2.21 2.51
N ARG A 417 -7.40 -1.21 3.04
CA ARG A 417 -7.69 0.04 2.36
C ARG A 417 -6.83 1.16 2.94
N LEU A 418 -6.08 1.86 2.09
CA LEU A 418 -5.44 3.11 2.45
C LEU A 418 -6.48 4.23 2.39
N VAL A 419 -6.66 4.90 3.50
CA VAL A 419 -7.60 6.03 3.64
C VAL A 419 -6.91 7.33 3.29
N GLY A 420 -5.65 7.52 3.71
CA GLY A 420 -4.85 8.72 3.42
C GLY A 420 -4.11 9.24 4.67
N ILE A 421 -3.71 10.52 4.63
CA ILE A 421 -3.05 11.18 5.76
C ILE A 421 -4.11 11.72 6.72
N LYS A 422 -4.10 11.24 7.96
CA LYS A 422 -4.97 11.76 9.02
C LYS A 422 -4.76 13.27 9.22
N ALA A 423 -5.82 13.99 9.56
CA ALA A 423 -5.77 15.44 9.78
C ALA A 423 -4.68 15.85 10.78
N ASN A 424 -4.58 15.14 11.91
CA ASN A 424 -3.57 15.39 12.93
C ASN A 424 -2.12 15.04 12.50
N LYS A 425 -1.94 14.40 11.35
CA LYS A 425 -0.63 14.03 10.75
C LYS A 425 -0.22 14.91 9.56
N ARG A 426 -1.14 15.74 9.05
CA ARG A 426 -0.89 16.58 7.85
C ARG A 426 0.19 17.63 8.10
N GLU A 427 0.19 18.26 9.28
CA GLU A 427 1.24 19.19 9.67
C GLU A 427 2.61 18.49 9.78
N GLU A 428 2.66 17.29 10.37
CA GLU A 428 3.89 16.49 10.42
C GLU A 428 4.40 16.16 9.01
N PHE A 429 3.50 15.75 8.10
CA PHE A 429 3.83 15.46 6.71
C PHE A 429 4.45 16.66 6.00
N VAL A 430 3.76 17.80 6.05
CA VAL A 430 4.21 19.03 5.40
C VAL A 430 5.54 19.52 5.99
N THR A 431 5.69 19.45 7.32
CA THR A 431 6.92 19.84 8.01
C THR A 431 8.11 18.98 7.59
N LYS A 432 7.97 17.65 7.59
CA LYS A 432 9.03 16.73 7.14
C LYS A 432 9.45 17.02 5.71
N TYR A 433 8.46 17.21 4.83
CA TYR A 433 8.69 17.50 3.43
C TYR A 433 9.39 18.85 3.24
N PHE A 434 8.96 19.88 3.95
CA PHE A 434 9.53 21.23 3.91
C PHE A 434 10.95 21.27 4.46
N LEU A 435 11.22 20.58 5.57
CA LEU A 435 12.56 20.49 6.18
C LEU A 435 13.56 19.70 5.34
N SER A 436 13.10 18.90 4.40
CA SER A 436 13.95 18.17 3.46
C SER A 436 14.58 19.09 2.39
N LEU A 437 14.17 20.35 2.34
CA LEU A 437 14.70 21.35 1.43
C LEU A 437 16.09 21.87 1.85
N PRO A 438 16.83 22.52 0.92
CA PRO A 438 18.10 23.17 1.25
C PRO A 438 17.94 24.18 2.40
N LYS A 439 18.80 24.08 3.41
CA LYS A 439 18.75 24.96 4.60
C LYS A 439 18.87 26.47 4.29
N ASP A 440 19.45 26.81 3.16
CA ASP A 440 19.65 28.20 2.70
C ASP A 440 18.44 28.74 1.89
N SER A 441 17.34 27.98 1.83
CA SER A 441 16.14 28.44 1.14
C SER A 441 15.43 29.51 1.98
N PRO A 442 15.18 30.71 1.44
CA PRO A 442 14.41 31.77 2.12
C PRO A 442 12.99 31.30 2.47
N VAL A 443 12.52 30.27 1.81
CA VAL A 443 11.18 29.68 1.97
C VAL A 443 11.02 28.95 3.31
N LEU A 444 12.10 28.50 3.97
CA LEU A 444 12.02 27.87 5.29
C LEU A 444 11.39 28.77 6.36
N GLN A 445 11.41 30.10 6.16
CA GLN A 445 10.76 31.08 7.04
C GLN A 445 9.23 31.14 6.86
N GLU A 446 8.70 30.50 5.81
CA GLU A 446 7.27 30.52 5.46
C GLU A 446 6.51 29.26 5.94
N LEU A 447 7.17 28.34 6.63
CA LEU A 447 6.54 27.10 7.10
C LEU A 447 5.33 27.37 8.00
N ASP A 448 5.48 28.28 8.97
CA ASP A 448 4.39 28.61 9.92
C ASP A 448 3.14 29.13 9.19
N LYS A 449 3.32 29.93 8.14
CA LYS A 449 2.21 30.43 7.33
C LYS A 449 1.53 29.32 6.52
N LEU A 450 2.31 28.35 6.00
CA LEU A 450 1.75 27.18 5.33
C LEU A 450 0.94 26.32 6.29
N LEU A 451 1.45 26.09 7.50
CA LEU A 451 0.72 25.33 8.54
C LEU A 451 -0.55 26.07 8.98
N GLU A 452 -0.50 27.40 9.11
CA GLU A 452 -1.70 28.22 9.36
C GLU A 452 -2.72 28.11 8.22
N PHE A 453 -2.26 28.15 6.96
CA PHE A 453 -3.11 27.96 5.78
C PHE A 453 -3.79 26.57 5.80
N LEU A 454 -3.05 25.51 6.11
CA LEU A 454 -3.61 24.15 6.24
C LEU A 454 -4.72 24.11 7.30
N LYS A 455 -4.46 24.63 8.50
CA LYS A 455 -5.46 24.70 9.60
C LYS A 455 -6.71 25.46 9.16
N LYS A 456 -6.54 26.61 8.51
CA LYS A 456 -7.64 27.46 8.05
C LYS A 456 -8.47 26.82 6.95
N THR A 457 -7.86 25.99 6.11
CA THR A 457 -8.54 25.35 4.96
C THR A 457 -8.99 23.92 5.26
N GLU A 458 -8.64 23.36 6.41
CA GLU A 458 -8.90 21.96 6.79
C GLU A 458 -10.37 21.56 6.58
N HIS A 459 -11.30 22.37 7.07
CA HIS A 459 -12.74 22.10 6.97
C HIS A 459 -13.30 22.14 5.54
N LYS A 460 -12.67 22.91 4.64
CA LYS A 460 -13.12 23.03 3.24
C LYS A 460 -12.46 22.04 2.30
N MET A 461 -11.23 21.65 2.62
CA MET A 461 -10.34 20.91 1.73
C MET A 461 -9.90 19.56 2.33
N SER A 462 -10.57 19.07 3.39
CA SER A 462 -10.17 17.85 4.09
C SER A 462 -9.97 16.67 3.14
N ILE A 463 -10.90 16.45 2.19
CA ILE A 463 -10.79 15.39 1.17
C ILE A 463 -9.54 15.57 0.28
N VAL A 464 -9.20 16.82 -0.06
CA VAL A 464 -8.03 17.11 -0.91
C VAL A 464 -6.74 16.88 -0.15
N TRP A 465 -6.70 17.30 1.13
CA TRP A 465 -5.51 17.15 1.98
C TRP A 465 -5.33 15.73 2.55
N GLU A 466 -6.34 14.87 2.52
CA GLU A 466 -6.24 13.45 2.81
C GLU A 466 -5.29 12.73 1.83
N VAL A 467 -5.21 13.22 0.59
CA VAL A 467 -4.37 12.67 -0.47
C VAL A 467 -2.93 13.13 -0.31
N ALA A 468 -2.02 12.23 0.05
CA ALA A 468 -0.60 12.54 0.29
C ALA A 468 0.07 13.30 -0.88
N TYR A 469 -0.24 12.92 -2.12
CA TYR A 469 0.29 13.59 -3.31
C TYR A 469 -0.15 15.05 -3.41
N ASN A 470 -1.38 15.36 -3.04
CA ASN A 470 -1.89 16.74 -3.04
C ASN A 470 -1.18 17.60 -1.99
N LEU A 471 -0.86 17.06 -0.82
CA LEU A 471 -0.05 17.76 0.18
C LEU A 471 1.38 18.03 -0.32
N CYS A 472 1.98 17.07 -1.06
CA CYS A 472 3.26 17.30 -1.74
C CYS A 472 3.15 18.47 -2.73
N LEU A 473 2.14 18.45 -3.61
CA LEU A 473 1.91 19.48 -4.61
C LEU A 473 1.64 20.85 -3.98
N LEU A 474 0.86 20.90 -2.90
CA LEU A 474 0.63 22.12 -2.13
C LEU A 474 1.93 22.69 -1.59
N THR A 475 2.76 21.85 -0.95
CA THR A 475 4.04 22.27 -0.39
C THR A 475 4.96 22.82 -1.48
N ILE A 476 5.04 22.14 -2.62
CA ILE A 476 5.79 22.60 -3.80
C ILE A 476 5.26 23.95 -4.29
N LEU A 477 3.96 24.09 -4.46
CA LEU A 477 3.37 25.33 -4.94
C LEU A 477 3.63 26.49 -3.97
N TRP A 478 3.51 26.22 -2.66
CA TRP A 478 3.83 27.22 -1.63
C TRP A 478 5.27 27.73 -1.73
N MET A 479 6.22 26.83 -2.01
CA MET A 479 7.63 27.21 -2.16
C MET A 479 7.90 28.17 -3.31
N PHE A 480 7.18 28.06 -4.40
CA PHE A 480 7.46 28.80 -5.62
C PHE A 480 6.46 29.93 -5.89
N LYS A 481 5.22 29.80 -5.44
CA LYS A 481 4.12 30.74 -5.68
C LYS A 481 3.14 30.78 -4.49
N PRO A 482 3.54 31.29 -3.31
CA PRO A 482 2.70 31.29 -2.12
C PRO A 482 1.38 32.07 -2.30
N ASP A 483 1.39 33.15 -3.09
CA ASP A 483 0.18 33.96 -3.33
C ASP A 483 -0.91 33.22 -4.11
N ASP A 484 -0.54 32.28 -4.99
CA ASP A 484 -1.48 31.50 -5.79
C ASP A 484 -2.19 30.42 -4.97
N VAL A 485 -1.60 30.00 -3.83
CA VAL A 485 -2.17 28.98 -2.95
C VAL A 485 -3.50 29.42 -2.34
N ASN A 486 -3.64 30.69 -1.98
CA ASN A 486 -4.87 31.23 -1.38
C ASN A 486 -6.12 31.12 -2.30
N ARG A 487 -5.90 30.88 -3.60
CA ARG A 487 -6.98 30.73 -4.60
C ARG A 487 -7.43 29.28 -4.78
N ILE A 488 -6.72 28.33 -4.17
CA ILE A 488 -7.02 26.91 -4.32
C ILE A 488 -8.18 26.52 -3.40
N THR A 489 -9.23 26.01 -4.01
CA THR A 489 -10.43 25.53 -3.33
C THR A 489 -10.84 24.14 -3.79
N THR A 490 -10.17 23.58 -4.82
CA THR A 490 -10.42 22.24 -5.37
C THR A 490 -9.11 21.58 -5.77
N GLU A 491 -9.13 20.23 -5.85
CA GLU A 491 -8.00 19.44 -6.37
C GLU A 491 -7.61 19.86 -7.79
N ALA A 492 -8.59 20.13 -8.66
CA ALA A 492 -8.33 20.55 -10.03
C ALA A 492 -7.58 21.90 -10.12
N GLU A 493 -7.88 22.82 -9.22
CA GLU A 493 -7.13 24.07 -9.15
C GLU A 493 -5.69 23.87 -8.69
N LEU A 494 -5.47 22.96 -7.74
CA LEU A 494 -4.12 22.61 -7.32
C LEU A 494 -3.32 22.04 -8.50
N TYR A 495 -3.86 21.05 -9.22
CA TYR A 495 -3.19 20.47 -10.41
C TYR A 495 -2.98 21.52 -11.51
N TRP A 496 -3.94 22.40 -11.71
CA TRP A 496 -3.81 23.47 -12.69
C TRP A 496 -2.69 24.46 -12.33
N GLN A 497 -2.61 24.87 -11.08
CA GLN A 497 -1.54 25.78 -10.63
C GLN A 497 -0.15 25.13 -10.71
N ILE A 498 -0.06 23.84 -10.38
CA ILE A 498 1.19 23.08 -10.58
C ILE A 498 1.55 22.98 -12.05
N PHE A 499 0.57 22.73 -12.94
CA PHE A 499 0.81 22.69 -14.39
C PHE A 499 1.34 24.03 -14.91
N LEU A 500 0.74 25.14 -14.48
CA LEU A 500 1.22 26.49 -14.82
C LEU A 500 2.63 26.76 -14.25
N LEU A 501 2.92 26.29 -13.05
CA LEU A 501 4.26 26.40 -12.45
C LEU A 501 5.29 25.60 -13.26
N ILE A 502 4.98 24.38 -13.70
CA ILE A 502 5.87 23.56 -14.55
C ILE A 502 6.17 24.31 -15.85
N ILE A 503 5.16 24.88 -16.50
CA ILE A 503 5.32 25.65 -17.74
C ILE A 503 6.21 26.88 -17.50
N SER A 504 5.94 27.66 -16.46
CA SER A 504 6.74 28.83 -16.10
C SER A 504 8.22 28.47 -15.85
N LYS A 505 8.48 27.40 -15.15
CA LYS A 505 9.85 26.92 -14.90
C LYS A 505 10.50 26.35 -16.17
N LEU A 506 9.74 25.77 -17.07
CA LEU A 506 10.23 25.35 -18.38
C LEU A 506 10.59 26.56 -19.24
N GLU A 507 9.75 27.61 -19.28
CA GLU A 507 10.04 28.88 -19.99
C GLU A 507 11.33 29.51 -19.48
N GLU A 508 11.51 29.65 -18.15
CA GLU A 508 12.74 30.16 -17.55
C GLU A 508 13.99 29.39 -17.97
N ARG A 509 13.88 28.02 -18.03
CA ARG A 509 15.02 27.17 -18.45
C ARG A 509 15.34 27.35 -19.93
N LEU A 510 14.29 27.37 -20.78
CA LEU A 510 14.49 27.57 -22.22
C LEU A 510 15.04 28.93 -22.57
N GLN A 511 14.66 29.98 -21.86
CA GLN A 511 15.26 31.32 -22.03
C GLN A 511 16.75 31.37 -21.63
N ARG A 512 17.23 30.47 -20.79
CA ARG A 512 18.64 30.33 -20.42
C ARG A 512 19.41 29.35 -21.30
N ASN A 513 18.71 28.58 -22.12
CA ASN A 513 19.32 27.56 -22.96
C ASN A 513 19.94 28.23 -24.21
N PRO A 514 21.23 27.96 -24.52
CA PRO A 514 21.92 28.57 -25.67
C PRO A 514 21.21 28.40 -27.00
N SER A 515 20.43 27.35 -27.20
CA SER A 515 19.74 27.09 -28.46
C SER A 515 18.39 27.84 -28.61
N THR A 516 17.87 28.44 -27.54
CA THR A 516 16.52 29.03 -27.51
C THR A 516 16.49 30.40 -26.84
N CYS A 517 17.64 30.93 -26.34
CA CYS A 517 17.70 32.19 -25.59
C CYS A 517 17.33 33.42 -26.45
N ASP A 518 17.48 33.33 -27.76
CA ASP A 518 17.17 34.42 -28.69
C ASP A 518 15.70 34.46 -29.14
N LEU A 519 14.90 33.48 -28.73
CA LEU A 519 13.48 33.43 -29.08
C LEU A 519 12.66 34.42 -28.21
N GLU A 520 11.78 35.17 -28.84
CA GLU A 520 10.79 35.93 -28.11
C GLU A 520 9.89 35.03 -27.26
N LEU A 521 9.51 35.49 -26.07
CA LEU A 521 8.70 34.69 -25.13
C LEU A 521 7.38 34.20 -25.75
N SER A 522 6.72 35.03 -26.54
CA SER A 522 5.48 34.74 -27.25
C SER A 522 5.63 33.55 -28.23
N VAL A 523 6.74 33.54 -28.95
CA VAL A 523 7.10 32.48 -29.91
C VAL A 523 7.44 31.20 -29.13
N LEU A 524 8.19 31.29 -28.05
CA LEU A 524 8.56 30.19 -27.21
C LEU A 524 7.29 29.52 -26.60
N GLN A 525 6.38 30.31 -26.05
CA GLN A 525 5.10 29.85 -25.52
C GLN A 525 4.26 29.16 -26.58
N HIS A 526 4.21 29.68 -27.79
CA HIS A 526 3.50 29.03 -28.90
C HIS A 526 4.11 27.64 -29.24
N LYS A 527 5.43 27.54 -29.31
CA LYS A 527 6.16 26.28 -29.55
C LYS A 527 5.93 25.28 -28.41
N ILE A 528 5.99 25.71 -27.13
CA ILE A 528 5.67 24.88 -25.96
C ILE A 528 4.23 24.35 -26.04
N ASN A 529 3.26 25.20 -26.38
CA ASN A 529 1.86 24.79 -26.53
C ASN A 529 1.66 23.74 -27.62
N GLN A 530 2.41 23.78 -28.73
CA GLN A 530 2.36 22.72 -29.74
C GLN A 530 2.89 21.38 -29.23
N PHE A 531 3.97 21.40 -28.43
CA PHE A 531 4.46 20.20 -27.76
C PHE A 531 3.43 19.64 -26.76
N LEU A 532 2.80 20.49 -25.95
CA LEU A 532 1.77 20.10 -24.98
C LEU A 532 0.52 19.52 -25.66
N ASP A 533 0.17 20.02 -26.85
CA ASP A 533 -0.93 19.48 -27.66
C ASP A 533 -0.67 18.02 -28.04
N GLU A 534 0.54 17.74 -28.52
CA GLU A 534 0.91 16.37 -28.90
C GLU A 534 1.05 15.46 -27.67
N LEU A 535 1.74 15.91 -26.62
CA LEU A 535 1.91 15.15 -25.39
C LEU A 535 0.54 14.82 -24.73
N SER A 536 -0.38 15.79 -24.68
CA SER A 536 -1.71 15.57 -24.11
C SER A 536 -2.57 14.63 -24.96
N LEU A 537 -2.42 14.66 -26.30
CA LEU A 537 -3.08 13.71 -27.18
C LEU A 537 -2.52 12.28 -26.97
N GLU A 538 -1.21 12.15 -26.85
CA GLU A 538 -0.59 10.86 -26.58
C GLU A 538 -0.94 10.33 -25.18
N SER A 539 -1.16 11.21 -24.20
CA SER A 539 -1.71 10.83 -22.89
C SER A 539 -3.09 10.20 -23.03
N LEU A 540 -3.97 10.81 -23.83
CA LEU A 540 -5.32 10.29 -24.07
C LEU A 540 -5.29 8.93 -24.81
N LYS A 541 -4.38 8.76 -25.77
CA LYS A 541 -4.18 7.46 -26.46
C LYS A 541 -3.62 6.42 -25.51
N GLY A 542 -2.66 6.78 -24.65
CA GLY A 542 -2.09 5.90 -23.64
C GLY A 542 -3.13 5.34 -22.67
N LEU A 543 -4.10 6.16 -22.26
CA LEU A 543 -5.22 5.72 -21.45
C LEU A 543 -6.12 4.70 -22.17
N LYS A 544 -6.24 4.79 -23.50
CA LYS A 544 -6.92 3.75 -24.30
C LYS A 544 -6.20 2.41 -24.24
N ASP A 545 -4.88 2.45 -24.37
CA ASP A 545 -4.04 1.25 -24.51
C ASP A 545 -3.55 0.71 -23.17
N ASP A 546 -4.01 1.31 -22.05
CA ASP A 546 -3.68 0.96 -20.67
C ASP A 546 -2.17 0.99 -20.35
N PHE A 547 -1.43 1.97 -20.90
CA PHE A 547 0.00 2.14 -20.58
C PHE A 547 0.32 3.55 -20.06
N ILE A 548 1.23 3.62 -19.09
CA ILE A 548 1.80 4.86 -18.53
C ILE A 548 3.16 5.16 -19.17
N ASN A 549 3.87 4.11 -19.54
CA ASN A 549 5.18 4.20 -20.20
C ASN A 549 5.00 4.63 -21.65
N LEU A 550 5.68 5.69 -22.05
CA LEU A 550 5.65 6.09 -23.46
C LEU A 550 6.36 5.05 -24.33
N PRO A 551 5.69 4.48 -25.34
CA PRO A 551 6.36 3.66 -26.35
C PRO A 551 7.46 4.46 -27.03
N ASN A 552 8.56 3.80 -27.41
CA ASN A 552 9.68 4.45 -28.11
C ASN A 552 9.24 5.17 -29.37
N SER A 553 8.24 4.65 -30.09
CA SER A 553 7.65 5.29 -31.27
C SER A 553 6.95 6.62 -30.96
N VAL A 554 6.34 6.74 -29.77
CA VAL A 554 5.72 8.00 -29.30
C VAL A 554 6.81 9.00 -28.92
N TYR A 555 7.81 8.56 -28.15
CA TYR A 555 8.94 9.42 -27.81
C TYR A 555 9.66 9.95 -29.06
N GLN A 556 9.87 9.10 -30.07
CA GLN A 556 10.48 9.51 -31.32
C GLN A 556 9.64 10.58 -32.05
N ARG A 557 8.31 10.44 -32.10
CA ARG A 557 7.42 11.46 -32.69
C ARG A 557 7.50 12.80 -31.94
N LEU A 558 7.58 12.76 -30.61
CA LEU A 558 7.78 13.99 -29.81
C LEU A 558 9.15 14.60 -30.06
N ALA A 559 10.19 13.78 -30.23
CA ALA A 559 11.54 14.25 -30.58
C ALA A 559 11.57 14.90 -31.96
N ASP A 560 10.94 14.27 -32.96
CA ASP A 560 10.83 14.81 -34.32
C ASP A 560 10.03 16.14 -34.34
N LEU A 561 9.00 16.26 -33.49
CA LEU A 561 8.27 17.52 -33.31
C LEU A 561 9.18 18.60 -32.69
N CYS A 562 9.90 18.26 -31.62
CA CYS A 562 10.83 19.19 -30.98
C CYS A 562 11.93 19.65 -31.94
N LEU A 563 12.46 18.74 -32.78
CA LEU A 563 13.45 19.12 -33.82
C LEU A 563 12.84 20.13 -34.80
N ARG A 564 11.61 19.93 -35.27
CA ARG A 564 10.93 20.91 -36.16
C ARG A 564 10.64 22.23 -35.48
N LEU A 565 10.40 22.21 -34.18
CA LEU A 565 10.17 23.42 -33.37
C LEU A 565 11.46 24.09 -32.91
N GLU A 566 12.63 23.49 -33.19
CA GLU A 566 13.94 23.93 -32.70
C GLU A 566 13.98 24.04 -31.16
N LEU A 567 13.36 23.08 -30.49
CA LEU A 567 13.33 23.00 -29.03
C LEU A 567 14.09 21.76 -28.55
N PRO A 568 14.83 21.86 -27.43
CA PRO A 568 15.54 20.72 -26.84
C PRO A 568 14.53 19.74 -26.21
N ILE A 569 14.37 18.55 -26.82
CA ILE A 569 13.43 17.51 -26.33
C ILE A 569 13.66 17.13 -24.87
N GLU A 570 14.92 17.12 -24.42
CA GLU A 570 15.26 16.72 -23.06
C GLU A 570 14.73 17.70 -22.00
N GLU A 571 14.63 19.01 -22.34
CA GLU A 571 14.05 20.02 -21.48
C GLU A 571 12.53 19.85 -21.39
N LEU A 572 11.87 19.66 -22.56
CA LEU A 572 10.42 19.52 -22.62
C LEU A 572 9.96 18.19 -22.03
N ALA A 573 10.57 17.08 -22.45
CA ALA A 573 10.24 15.78 -21.90
C ALA A 573 10.53 15.72 -20.39
N GLY A 574 11.67 16.23 -19.94
CA GLY A 574 12.04 16.23 -18.53
C GLY A 574 11.15 17.11 -17.63
N ALA A 575 10.35 18.03 -18.19
CA ALA A 575 9.38 18.81 -17.44
C ALA A 575 8.10 18.04 -17.11
N PHE A 576 7.70 17.09 -17.98
CA PHE A 576 6.42 16.39 -17.87
C PHE A 576 6.55 14.88 -17.71
N LEU A 577 7.72 14.32 -18.00
CA LEU A 577 7.97 12.90 -18.03
C LEU A 577 9.19 12.56 -17.15
N LYS A 578 9.15 11.41 -16.52
CA LYS A 578 10.28 10.84 -15.78
C LYS A 578 11.03 9.86 -16.68
N LYS A 579 12.35 10.03 -16.82
CA LYS A 579 13.22 9.02 -17.45
C LYS A 579 13.47 7.90 -16.44
N VAL A 580 13.15 6.68 -16.79
CA VAL A 580 13.39 5.49 -15.98
C VAL A 580 14.42 4.64 -16.69
N THR A 581 15.46 4.23 -15.97
CA THR A 581 16.46 3.28 -16.43
C THR A 581 16.27 1.99 -15.66
N SER A 582 15.79 0.94 -16.33
CA SER A 582 15.56 -0.38 -15.75
C SER A 582 16.22 -1.44 -16.62
N PHE A 583 17.05 -2.29 -16.01
CA PHE A 583 17.64 -3.49 -16.63
C PHE A 583 18.22 -3.27 -18.04
N ASN A 584 19.04 -2.23 -18.23
CA ASN A 584 19.67 -1.83 -19.52
C ASN A 584 18.76 -1.16 -20.56
N ASN A 585 17.50 -0.90 -20.22
CA ASN A 585 16.59 -0.12 -21.05
C ASN A 585 16.26 1.21 -20.38
N SER A 586 16.25 2.29 -21.16
CA SER A 586 15.74 3.59 -20.70
C SER A 586 14.46 3.90 -21.44
N TYR A 587 13.44 4.32 -20.70
CA TYR A 587 12.17 4.77 -21.27
C TYR A 587 11.64 5.97 -20.50
N TYR A 588 10.66 6.65 -21.07
CA TYR A 588 9.98 7.76 -20.43
C TYR A 588 8.59 7.33 -19.95
N THR A 589 8.21 7.80 -18.77
CA THR A 589 6.91 7.52 -18.16
C THR A 589 6.31 8.80 -17.59
N PHE A 590 4.99 8.87 -17.50
CA PHE A 590 4.37 9.93 -16.70
C PHE A 590 4.74 9.74 -15.23
N PRO A 591 4.98 10.83 -14.48
CA PRO A 591 5.36 10.73 -13.06
C PRO A 591 4.34 9.99 -12.22
N HIS A 592 3.06 10.17 -12.57
CA HIS A 592 1.91 9.58 -11.91
C HIS A 592 0.76 9.42 -12.90
N LYS A 593 -0.02 8.33 -12.80
CA LYS A 593 -1.18 8.10 -13.69
C LYS A 593 -2.23 9.20 -13.58
N GLY A 594 -2.45 9.77 -12.37
CA GLY A 594 -3.32 10.93 -12.20
C GLY A 594 -2.89 12.16 -13.01
N PHE A 595 -1.58 12.37 -13.17
CA PHE A 595 -1.08 13.45 -14.01
C PHE A 595 -1.30 13.17 -15.51
N MET A 596 -1.19 11.92 -15.93
CA MET A 596 -1.55 11.50 -17.28
C MET A 596 -3.05 11.68 -17.56
N GLU A 597 -3.90 11.33 -16.59
CA GLU A 597 -5.36 11.53 -16.65
C GLU A 597 -5.70 13.03 -16.73
N PHE A 598 -5.00 13.88 -15.95
CA PHE A 598 -5.11 15.33 -16.03
C PHE A 598 -4.73 15.87 -17.43
N MET A 599 -3.62 15.40 -18.01
CA MET A 599 -3.18 15.79 -19.36
C MET A 599 -4.19 15.35 -20.43
N GLY A 600 -4.77 14.15 -20.28
CA GLY A 600 -5.86 13.67 -21.15
C GLY A 600 -7.12 14.57 -21.04
N GLY A 601 -7.50 14.95 -19.83
CA GLY A 601 -8.60 15.91 -19.57
C GLY A 601 -8.31 17.30 -20.14
N TYR A 602 -7.08 17.80 -20.02
CA TYR A 602 -6.63 19.02 -20.67
C TYR A 602 -6.81 18.99 -22.20
N ASN A 603 -6.45 17.87 -22.83
CA ASN A 603 -6.66 17.67 -24.27
C ASN A 603 -8.15 17.71 -24.63
N ILE A 604 -9.01 17.00 -23.89
CA ILE A 604 -10.46 17.01 -24.11
C ILE A 604 -11.01 18.45 -23.98
N ARG A 605 -10.66 19.16 -22.90
CA ARG A 605 -11.07 20.56 -22.71
C ARG A 605 -10.71 21.40 -23.92
N LYS A 606 -9.44 21.33 -24.36
CA LYS A 606 -8.97 22.09 -25.50
C LYS A 606 -9.80 21.80 -26.77
N GLN A 607 -10.07 20.54 -27.04
CA GLN A 607 -10.87 20.14 -28.21
C GLN A 607 -12.33 20.61 -28.15
N VAL A 608 -12.96 20.66 -26.98
CA VAL A 608 -14.35 21.12 -26.87
C VAL A 608 -14.49 22.65 -26.84
N THR A 609 -13.42 23.38 -26.48
CA THR A 609 -13.39 24.84 -26.43
C THR A 609 -12.92 25.50 -27.72
N LEU A 610 -12.10 24.83 -28.52
CA LEU A 610 -11.59 25.33 -29.79
C LEU A 610 -12.73 25.62 -30.79
N SER A 611 -12.63 26.71 -31.50
CA SER A 611 -13.48 26.94 -32.66
C SER A 611 -13.13 25.94 -33.77
N PRO A 612 -14.08 25.62 -34.67
CA PRO A 612 -13.79 24.76 -35.83
C PRO A 612 -12.62 25.22 -36.68
N MET A 613 -12.39 26.52 -36.79
CA MET A 613 -11.28 27.11 -37.53
C MET A 613 -9.92 26.86 -36.84
N GLN A 614 -9.87 27.05 -35.53
CA GLN A 614 -8.68 26.75 -34.72
C GLN A 614 -8.31 25.24 -34.76
N MET A 615 -9.30 24.37 -34.74
CA MET A 615 -9.08 22.90 -34.87
C MET A 615 -8.47 22.55 -36.22
N TRP A 616 -8.98 23.10 -37.31
CA TRP A 616 -8.44 22.88 -38.66
C TRP A 616 -7.01 23.44 -38.78
N SER A 617 -6.74 24.61 -38.22
CA SER A 617 -5.39 25.16 -38.16
C SER A 617 -4.42 24.24 -37.44
N GLN A 618 -4.81 23.64 -36.32
CA GLN A 618 -4.01 22.64 -35.58
C GLN A 618 -3.82 21.32 -36.35
N GLU A 619 -4.85 20.81 -37.04
CA GLU A 619 -4.73 19.62 -37.88
C GLU A 619 -3.76 19.86 -39.05
N LEU A 620 -3.86 21.02 -39.70
CA LEU A 620 -2.99 21.41 -40.81
C LEU A 620 -1.53 21.62 -40.37
N SER A 621 -1.31 22.19 -39.19
CA SER A 621 0.05 22.40 -38.64
C SER A 621 0.78 21.08 -38.31
N ARG A 622 0.02 19.97 -38.11
CA ARG A 622 0.56 18.61 -37.93
C ARG A 622 0.92 17.92 -39.23
N THR A 623 0.49 18.47 -40.37
CA THR A 623 0.78 17.94 -41.69
C THR A 623 2.03 18.60 -42.29
N CYS A 624 2.79 17.88 -43.12
CA CYS A 624 3.96 18.44 -43.80
C CYS A 624 3.58 19.40 -44.96
N ILE A 625 2.40 20.00 -44.92
CA ILE A 625 1.91 20.92 -45.96
C ILE A 625 2.52 22.30 -45.72
N PRO A 626 3.11 22.93 -46.77
CA PRO A 626 3.70 24.27 -46.65
C PRO A 626 2.70 25.34 -46.17
N PRO A 627 3.09 26.32 -45.34
CA PRO A 627 2.22 27.29 -44.69
C PRO A 627 1.30 28.08 -45.67
N HIS A 628 1.77 28.43 -46.86
CA HIS A 628 1.01 29.12 -47.90
C HIS A 628 -0.13 28.25 -48.51
N ILE A 629 0.02 26.93 -48.49
CA ILE A 629 -1.06 25.98 -48.91
C ILE A 629 -2.03 25.79 -47.74
N GLN A 630 -1.55 25.74 -46.49
CA GLN A 630 -2.39 25.67 -45.31
C GLN A 630 -3.34 26.89 -45.22
N GLU A 631 -2.84 28.09 -45.49
CA GLU A 631 -3.62 29.33 -45.49
C GLU A 631 -4.72 29.33 -46.56
N LYS A 632 -4.42 28.86 -47.78
CA LYS A 632 -5.41 28.60 -48.83
C LYS A 632 -6.45 27.57 -48.49
N MET A 633 -6.06 26.47 -47.83
CA MET A 633 -6.99 25.44 -47.36
C MET A 633 -7.91 25.95 -46.27
N LEU A 634 -7.38 26.73 -45.30
CA LEU A 634 -8.17 27.39 -44.25
C LEU A 634 -9.21 28.34 -44.84
N SER A 635 -8.82 29.17 -45.83
CA SER A 635 -9.74 30.12 -46.47
C SER A 635 -10.87 29.43 -47.26
N SER A 636 -10.61 28.24 -47.83
CA SER A 636 -11.62 27.47 -48.57
C SER A 636 -12.62 26.71 -47.64
N VAL A 637 -12.22 26.40 -46.42
CA VAL A 637 -13.06 25.70 -45.42
C VAL A 637 -14.02 26.65 -44.68
N VAL A 638 -13.64 27.93 -44.55
CA VAL A 638 -14.49 28.96 -43.91
C VAL A 638 -15.80 29.12 -44.69
N SER A 639 -15.84 28.81 -46.00
CA SER A 639 -17.02 28.97 -46.85
C SER A 639 -18.02 27.81 -46.77
N LYS A 640 -17.69 26.69 -46.16
CA LYS A 640 -18.54 25.46 -46.15
C LYS A 640 -18.79 24.90 -44.74
N LYS A 641 -20.00 25.15 -44.22
CA LYS A 641 -20.67 24.50 -43.05
C LYS A 641 -20.24 24.97 -41.66
N ARG A 642 -21.19 25.57 -40.92
CA ARG A 642 -21.19 25.62 -39.43
C ARG A 642 -21.07 24.22 -38.85
N ARG A 643 -19.85 23.75 -38.55
CA ARG A 643 -19.64 22.52 -37.79
C ARG A 643 -20.01 22.78 -36.33
N LYS A 644 -20.80 21.88 -35.74
CA LYS A 644 -21.15 21.88 -34.31
C LYS A 644 -19.86 21.70 -33.49
N LYS A 645 -19.77 22.43 -32.34
CA LYS A 645 -18.67 22.20 -31.36
C LYS A 645 -18.50 20.71 -31.10
N ARG A 646 -17.25 20.27 -30.95
CA ARG A 646 -16.95 18.85 -30.63
C ARG A 646 -17.55 18.48 -29.27
N ARG A 647 -18.03 17.26 -29.11
CA ARG A 647 -18.57 16.68 -27.89
C ARG A 647 -17.57 15.69 -27.32
N VAL A 648 -17.55 15.52 -25.99
CA VAL A 648 -16.70 14.54 -25.30
C VAL A 648 -16.95 13.11 -25.81
N THR A 649 -18.22 12.77 -26.02
CA THR A 649 -18.62 11.48 -26.63
C THR A 649 -17.98 11.24 -27.99
N ASN A 650 -17.87 12.28 -28.84
CA ASN A 650 -17.28 12.14 -30.16
C ASN A 650 -15.77 11.95 -30.07
N ILE A 651 -15.10 12.64 -29.14
CA ILE A 651 -13.65 12.47 -28.90
C ILE A 651 -13.36 11.02 -28.47
N LEU A 652 -14.15 10.48 -27.53
CA LEU A 652 -14.00 9.08 -27.11
C LEU A 652 -14.32 8.09 -28.22
N LYS A 653 -15.33 8.35 -29.06
CA LYS A 653 -15.63 7.52 -30.23
C LYS A 653 -14.49 7.52 -31.26
N GLU A 654 -13.94 8.69 -31.58
CA GLU A 654 -12.80 8.79 -32.50
C GLU A 654 -11.58 8.06 -31.97
N LEU A 655 -11.31 8.14 -30.64
CA LEU A 655 -10.27 7.39 -29.98
C LEU A 655 -10.41 5.86 -30.17
N HIS A 656 -11.65 5.36 -30.26
CA HIS A 656 -11.99 3.94 -30.44
C HIS A 656 -12.42 3.54 -31.86
N GLY A 657 -12.07 4.33 -32.87
CA GLY A 657 -12.35 3.99 -34.27
C GLY A 657 -13.80 4.12 -34.70
N GLY A 658 -14.61 4.98 -34.02
CA GLY A 658 -15.96 5.37 -34.43
C GLY A 658 -17.10 4.93 -33.50
N SER A 659 -16.88 3.99 -32.59
CA SER A 659 -17.86 3.56 -31.57
C SER A 659 -17.37 3.85 -30.13
N LEU A 660 -18.30 4.02 -29.19
CA LEU A 660 -17.92 4.02 -27.78
C LEU A 660 -17.51 2.59 -27.35
N PRO A 661 -16.54 2.44 -26.44
CA PRO A 661 -16.23 1.14 -25.84
C PRO A 661 -17.42 0.60 -25.06
N ASP A 662 -17.54 -0.72 -24.94
CA ASP A 662 -18.60 -1.41 -24.20
C ASP A 662 -18.58 -1.07 -22.70
N SER A 663 -17.38 -0.88 -22.14
CA SER A 663 -17.18 -0.36 -20.78
C SER A 663 -16.36 0.93 -20.79
N LEU A 664 -16.84 1.93 -20.04
CA LEU A 664 -16.15 3.20 -19.80
C LEU A 664 -15.42 3.24 -18.46
N GLU A 665 -15.39 2.16 -17.72
CA GLU A 665 -14.84 2.07 -16.35
C GLU A 665 -13.40 2.59 -16.28
N LYS A 666 -12.54 2.18 -17.19
CA LYS A 666 -11.15 2.64 -17.28
C LYS A 666 -10.98 4.15 -17.52
N TYR A 667 -12.02 4.83 -18.01
CA TYR A 667 -12.04 6.28 -18.24
C TYR A 667 -12.65 7.09 -17.09
N GLN A 668 -13.03 6.45 -15.98
CA GLN A 668 -13.72 7.10 -14.87
C GLN A 668 -12.90 8.28 -14.32
N ASN A 669 -11.63 8.06 -13.98
CA ASN A 669 -10.75 9.12 -13.49
C ASN A 669 -10.47 10.20 -14.54
N LEU A 670 -10.30 9.84 -15.81
CA LEU A 670 -10.18 10.80 -16.90
C LEU A 670 -11.42 11.72 -16.98
N LEU A 671 -12.62 11.15 -16.87
CA LEU A 671 -13.86 11.91 -16.93
C LEU A 671 -14.02 12.83 -15.71
N ILE A 672 -13.62 12.38 -14.51
CA ILE A 672 -13.57 13.20 -13.30
C ILE A 672 -12.61 14.37 -13.51
N GLN A 673 -11.37 14.11 -13.94
CA GLN A 673 -10.39 15.17 -14.22
C GLN A 673 -10.86 16.12 -15.32
N THR A 674 -11.50 15.59 -16.37
CA THR A 674 -12.09 16.42 -17.45
C THR A 674 -13.15 17.38 -16.92
N LEU A 675 -14.09 16.89 -16.11
CA LEU A 675 -15.11 17.73 -15.46
C LEU A 675 -14.47 18.80 -14.58
N SER A 676 -13.52 18.41 -13.78
CA SER A 676 -12.80 19.31 -12.86
C SER A 676 -12.08 20.43 -13.63
N ILE A 677 -11.37 20.08 -14.71
CA ILE A 677 -10.65 21.07 -15.55
C ILE A 677 -11.62 21.98 -16.32
N PHE A 678 -12.88 21.58 -16.58
CA PHE A 678 -13.89 22.46 -17.18
C PHE A 678 -14.25 23.67 -16.31
N HIS A 679 -13.96 23.62 -15.03
CA HIS A 679 -14.23 24.70 -14.08
C HIS A 679 -12.99 25.56 -13.77
N VAL A 680 -11.83 25.26 -14.36
CA VAL A 680 -10.58 25.98 -14.11
C VAL A 680 -10.18 26.79 -15.35
N GLY A 681 -9.62 28.00 -15.16
CA GLY A 681 -9.14 28.88 -16.21
C GLY A 681 -10.26 29.76 -16.84
N GLU A 682 -9.85 30.68 -17.74
CA GLU A 682 -10.70 31.76 -18.22
C GLU A 682 -11.76 31.37 -19.28
N VAL A 683 -11.58 30.22 -19.93
CA VAL A 683 -12.47 29.78 -21.02
C VAL A 683 -13.61 28.93 -20.46
N GLU A 684 -14.83 29.43 -20.58
CA GLU A 684 -16.03 28.77 -20.11
C GLU A 684 -16.44 27.60 -21.03
N VAL A 685 -16.64 26.43 -20.43
CA VAL A 685 -17.18 25.24 -21.10
C VAL A 685 -18.69 25.20 -20.98
N PRO A 686 -19.44 25.01 -22.10
CA PRO A 686 -20.91 24.99 -22.08
C PRO A 686 -21.48 23.95 -21.10
N LEU A 687 -22.54 24.30 -20.36
CA LEU A 687 -23.22 23.41 -19.42
C LEU A 687 -23.65 22.10 -20.07
N ALA A 688 -24.14 22.12 -21.30
CA ALA A 688 -24.49 20.89 -22.02
C ALA A 688 -23.33 19.89 -22.18
N THR A 689 -22.09 20.38 -22.34
CA THR A 689 -20.89 19.55 -22.41
C THR A 689 -20.52 18.98 -21.03
N LYS A 690 -20.70 19.74 -19.96
CA LYS A 690 -20.50 19.31 -18.59
C LYS A 690 -21.50 18.19 -18.23
N ILE A 691 -22.79 18.36 -18.53
CA ILE A 691 -23.83 17.34 -18.33
C ILE A 691 -23.57 16.08 -19.18
N GLU A 692 -23.12 16.24 -20.43
CA GLU A 692 -22.73 15.10 -21.27
C GLU A 692 -21.61 14.28 -20.61
N THR A 693 -20.60 14.95 -20.05
CA THR A 693 -19.49 14.29 -19.36
C THR A 693 -19.95 13.57 -18.10
N LEU A 694 -20.87 14.16 -17.33
CA LEU A 694 -21.51 13.48 -16.20
C LEU A 694 -22.28 12.21 -16.60
N LYS A 695 -23.01 12.24 -17.72
CA LYS A 695 -23.69 11.06 -18.27
C LYS A 695 -22.71 9.96 -18.69
N LEU A 696 -21.55 10.32 -19.22
CA LEU A 696 -20.48 9.35 -19.52
C LEU A 696 -19.89 8.77 -18.24
N LEU A 697 -19.71 9.60 -17.22
CA LEU A 697 -19.23 9.18 -15.91
C LEU A 697 -20.20 8.21 -15.23
N GLU A 698 -21.52 8.44 -15.30
CA GLU A 698 -22.53 7.49 -14.85
C GLU A 698 -22.41 6.14 -15.59
N LYS A 699 -22.22 6.18 -16.92
CA LYS A 699 -22.03 4.99 -17.74
C LYS A 699 -20.70 4.25 -17.45
N SER A 700 -19.72 4.92 -16.85
CA SER A 700 -18.45 4.31 -16.45
C SER A 700 -18.54 3.44 -15.20
N GLY A 701 -19.72 3.26 -14.63
CA GLY A 701 -19.92 2.45 -13.44
C GLY A 701 -19.93 3.23 -12.13
N LEU A 702 -19.72 4.56 -12.17
CA LEU A 702 -19.84 5.40 -10.98
C LEU A 702 -21.31 5.46 -10.56
N LYS A 703 -21.69 4.68 -9.55
CA LYS A 703 -23.08 4.56 -9.08
C LYS A 703 -23.22 4.84 -7.59
N ASP A 704 -22.12 4.77 -6.86
CA ASP A 704 -22.15 4.96 -5.41
C ASP A 704 -22.21 6.45 -5.06
N LYS A 705 -22.86 6.71 -3.94
CA LYS A 705 -23.15 8.04 -3.42
C LYS A 705 -21.88 8.82 -3.06
N ASP A 706 -20.94 8.14 -2.39
CA ASP A 706 -19.74 8.78 -1.87
C ASP A 706 -18.81 9.23 -3.01
N SER A 707 -18.73 8.45 -4.09
CA SER A 707 -18.00 8.83 -5.29
C SER A 707 -18.60 10.04 -5.99
N PHE A 708 -19.95 10.16 -6.06
CA PHE A 708 -20.60 11.35 -6.60
C PHE A 708 -20.40 12.59 -5.72
N LEU A 709 -20.38 12.44 -4.40
CA LEU A 709 -20.09 13.55 -3.49
C LEU A 709 -18.65 14.06 -3.67
N LYS A 710 -17.68 13.16 -3.88
CA LYS A 710 -16.29 13.53 -4.23
C LYS A 710 -16.21 14.27 -5.57
N VAL A 711 -16.97 13.82 -6.58
CA VAL A 711 -17.06 14.53 -7.87
C VAL A 711 -17.61 15.94 -7.68
N MET A 712 -18.67 16.10 -6.86
CA MET A 712 -19.26 17.40 -6.56
C MET A 712 -18.26 18.37 -5.92
N HIS A 713 -17.45 17.87 -4.97
CA HIS A 713 -16.40 18.67 -4.36
C HIS A 713 -15.39 19.16 -5.41
N ASN A 714 -14.96 18.29 -6.33
CA ASN A 714 -13.96 18.60 -7.35
C ASN A 714 -14.45 19.55 -8.47
N ILE A 715 -15.75 19.67 -8.71
CA ILE A 715 -16.29 20.47 -9.82
C ILE A 715 -16.75 21.87 -9.44
N LYS A 716 -16.46 22.35 -8.22
CA LYS A 716 -17.02 23.62 -7.72
C LYS A 716 -18.50 23.72 -8.05
N CYS A 717 -19.34 23.03 -7.33
CA CYS A 717 -20.77 22.93 -7.59
C CYS A 717 -21.38 24.29 -7.86
N ASN A 718 -21.74 24.54 -9.13
CA ASN A 718 -22.64 25.63 -9.42
C ASN A 718 -24.08 25.12 -9.29
N ASP A 719 -25.04 26.00 -9.00
CA ASP A 719 -26.43 25.63 -8.71
C ASP A 719 -27.06 24.72 -9.78
N GLU A 720 -26.72 24.89 -11.06
CA GLU A 720 -27.31 24.13 -12.16
C GLU A 720 -26.76 22.69 -12.23
N LEU A 721 -25.45 22.49 -12.04
CA LEU A 721 -24.85 21.17 -12.05
C LEU A 721 -25.25 20.38 -10.83
N SER A 722 -25.27 21.02 -9.66
CA SER A 722 -25.67 20.43 -8.39
C SER A 722 -27.15 20.01 -8.44
N ARG A 723 -28.05 20.84 -9.02
CA ARG A 723 -29.47 20.48 -9.24
C ARG A 723 -29.58 19.26 -10.14
N TRP A 724 -28.83 19.21 -11.24
CA TRP A 724 -28.88 18.07 -12.15
C TRP A 724 -28.42 16.77 -11.44
N ILE A 725 -27.34 16.82 -10.65
CA ILE A 725 -26.86 15.68 -9.86
C ILE A 725 -27.90 15.27 -8.81
N ALA A 726 -28.44 16.22 -8.05
CA ALA A 726 -29.44 15.97 -7.02
C ALA A 726 -30.70 15.31 -7.57
N GLN A 727 -31.20 15.78 -8.72
CA GLN A 727 -32.38 15.22 -9.38
C GLN A 727 -32.15 13.82 -9.95
N ARG A 728 -30.96 13.54 -10.43
CA ARG A 728 -30.64 12.29 -11.12
C ARG A 728 -30.32 11.14 -10.18
N PHE A 729 -29.57 11.42 -9.11
CA PHE A 729 -28.97 10.37 -8.26
C PHE A 729 -29.63 10.21 -6.90
N CYS A 730 -30.58 11.10 -6.53
CA CYS A 730 -31.24 11.05 -5.21
C CYS A 730 -30.27 10.81 -4.06
N LEU A 731 -29.17 11.59 -4.01
CA LEU A 731 -28.06 11.38 -3.08
C LEU A 731 -28.44 11.50 -1.60
N ILE A 732 -29.63 12.06 -1.30
CA ILE A 732 -30.21 12.08 0.04
C ILE A 732 -31.33 11.04 0.08
N ASP A 733 -31.01 9.89 0.65
CA ASP A 733 -31.88 8.71 0.70
C ASP A 733 -32.29 8.36 2.14
N HIS A 734 -32.89 7.19 2.32
CA HIS A 734 -33.36 6.70 3.62
C HIS A 734 -32.30 6.65 4.70
N TYR A 735 -31.01 6.50 4.35
CA TYR A 735 -29.91 6.48 5.28
C TYR A 735 -28.78 7.36 4.75
N THR A 736 -28.58 8.51 5.38
CA THR A 736 -27.57 9.48 4.97
C THR A 736 -26.67 9.81 6.15
N ARG A 737 -25.38 9.50 6.05
CA ARG A 737 -24.37 9.86 7.04
C ARG A 737 -23.52 11.02 6.51
N ILE A 738 -23.50 12.11 7.26
CA ILE A 738 -22.70 13.31 6.97
C ILE A 738 -21.46 13.24 7.86
N THR A 739 -20.29 13.15 7.24
CA THR A 739 -18.99 13.11 7.90
C THR A 739 -18.17 14.32 7.49
N ASP A 740 -17.04 14.58 8.15
CA ASP A 740 -16.14 15.68 7.77
C ASP A 740 -15.80 15.66 6.28
N SER A 741 -15.56 14.49 5.71
CA SER A 741 -15.22 14.31 4.29
C SER A 741 -16.36 14.59 3.31
N SER A 742 -17.61 14.49 3.72
CA SER A 742 -18.79 14.70 2.88
C SER A 742 -19.57 15.98 3.20
N PHE A 743 -19.14 16.70 4.23
CA PHE A 743 -19.84 17.84 4.82
C PHE A 743 -20.17 18.94 3.79
N GLU A 744 -19.16 19.48 3.12
CA GLU A 744 -19.30 20.55 2.12
C GLU A 744 -20.13 20.10 0.91
N SER A 745 -19.98 18.84 0.49
CA SER A 745 -20.75 18.30 -0.62
C SER A 745 -22.23 18.18 -0.28
N TYR A 746 -22.58 17.84 0.96
CA TYR A 746 -23.98 17.83 1.40
C TYR A 746 -24.57 19.24 1.57
N ILE A 747 -23.77 20.21 2.03
CA ILE A 747 -24.19 21.61 2.06
C ILE A 747 -24.56 22.07 0.63
N ALA A 748 -23.67 21.85 -0.35
CA ALA A 748 -23.90 22.21 -1.74
C ALA A 748 -25.14 21.50 -2.33
N LEU A 749 -25.30 20.21 -2.03
CA LEU A 749 -26.43 19.41 -2.49
C LEU A 749 -27.76 19.90 -1.92
N LEU A 750 -27.83 20.13 -0.62
CA LEU A 750 -29.03 20.64 0.07
C LEU A 750 -29.37 22.06 -0.40
N ALA A 751 -28.34 22.90 -0.64
CA ALA A 751 -28.54 24.25 -1.18
C ALA A 751 -29.16 24.21 -2.59
N ALA A 752 -28.77 23.25 -3.42
CA ALA A 752 -29.21 23.10 -4.81
C ALA A 752 -30.56 22.36 -4.98
N THR A 753 -31.03 21.69 -3.94
CA THR A 753 -32.29 20.93 -3.98
C THR A 753 -33.48 21.82 -3.59
N ASP A 754 -34.60 21.68 -4.29
CA ASP A 754 -35.82 22.41 -3.95
C ASP A 754 -36.50 21.82 -2.69
N PRO A 755 -36.83 22.65 -1.69
CA PRO A 755 -37.50 22.18 -0.48
C PRO A 755 -39.03 21.96 -0.72
N PRO A 756 -39.70 21.04 0.00
CA PRO A 756 -39.07 20.04 0.87
C PRO A 756 -38.47 18.85 0.09
N LEU A 757 -37.53 18.14 0.71
CA LEU A 757 -37.00 16.91 0.12
C LEU A 757 -38.13 15.88 -0.12
N PRO A 758 -38.13 15.16 -1.27
CA PRO A 758 -39.09 14.11 -1.51
C PRO A 758 -38.91 12.97 -0.47
N ASN A 759 -40.05 12.46 0.04
CA ASN A 759 -40.05 11.38 1.06
C ASN A 759 -39.30 11.72 2.37
N ARG A 760 -39.30 12.99 2.80
CA ARG A 760 -38.63 13.48 4.01
C ARG A 760 -38.90 12.62 5.25
N ASP A 761 -40.13 12.11 5.43
CA ASP A 761 -40.52 11.32 6.59
C ASP A 761 -39.78 9.95 6.67
N LYS A 762 -39.17 9.51 5.57
CA LYS A 762 -38.39 8.29 5.48
C LYS A 762 -36.88 8.53 5.53
N ILE A 763 -36.43 9.80 5.44
CA ILE A 763 -35.03 10.17 5.45
C ILE A 763 -34.49 10.14 6.87
N ARG A 764 -33.40 9.43 7.09
CA ARG A 764 -32.69 9.35 8.36
C ARG A 764 -31.30 9.91 8.17
N ILE A 765 -31.03 11.09 8.72
CA ILE A 765 -29.74 11.74 8.67
C ILE A 765 -28.97 11.48 9.96
N TYR A 766 -27.68 11.10 9.80
CA TYR A 766 -26.71 10.90 10.87
C TYR A 766 -25.57 11.88 10.64
N ILE A 767 -25.31 12.76 11.59
CA ILE A 767 -24.20 13.73 11.55
C ILE A 767 -23.09 13.18 12.45
N ASP A 768 -21.92 12.94 11.87
CA ASP A 768 -20.76 12.39 12.57
C ASP A 768 -19.51 13.19 12.17
N LEU A 769 -19.25 14.27 12.92
CA LEU A 769 -18.15 15.20 12.67
C LEU A 769 -17.09 15.03 13.76
N LYS A 770 -15.85 14.73 13.35
CA LYS A 770 -14.73 14.52 14.26
C LYS A 770 -13.89 15.79 14.43
N GLU A 771 -13.80 16.63 13.41
CA GLU A 771 -12.80 17.68 13.34
C GLU A 771 -13.36 19.08 13.01
N SER A 772 -14.50 19.19 12.34
CA SER A 772 -14.99 20.45 11.83
C SER A 772 -16.41 20.80 12.32
N ILE A 773 -16.51 21.89 13.08
CA ILE A 773 -17.79 22.53 13.40
C ILE A 773 -17.99 23.80 12.54
N SER A 774 -16.91 24.31 11.92
CA SER A 774 -16.99 25.51 11.03
C SER A 774 -17.94 25.24 9.87
N GLY A 775 -18.96 26.09 9.68
CA GLY A 775 -20.00 25.92 8.65
C GLY A 775 -21.17 25.05 9.10
N PHE A 776 -21.20 24.55 10.33
CA PHE A 776 -22.31 23.74 10.87
C PHE A 776 -23.63 24.52 10.86
N GLU A 777 -23.59 25.84 11.07
CA GLU A 777 -24.74 26.73 10.95
C GLU A 777 -25.32 26.74 9.53
N VAL A 778 -24.48 26.63 8.49
CA VAL A 778 -24.94 26.59 7.09
C VAL A 778 -25.65 25.25 6.82
N LEU A 779 -25.07 24.14 7.27
CA LEU A 779 -25.70 22.82 7.18
C LEU A 779 -27.06 22.82 7.89
N THR A 780 -27.10 23.34 9.12
CA THR A 780 -28.31 23.46 9.93
C THR A 780 -29.40 24.25 9.19
N LYS A 781 -29.06 25.42 8.65
CA LYS A 781 -29.98 26.25 7.88
C LYS A 781 -30.60 25.49 6.71
N HIS A 782 -29.80 24.70 5.97
CA HIS A 782 -30.32 23.91 4.85
C HIS A 782 -31.16 22.73 5.31
N LEU A 783 -30.78 22.01 6.37
CA LEU A 783 -31.59 20.93 6.95
C LEU A 783 -32.97 21.44 7.40
N LEU A 784 -33.00 22.55 8.14
CA LEU A 784 -34.26 23.19 8.59
C LEU A 784 -35.11 23.68 7.42
N ARG A 785 -34.51 24.25 6.36
CA ARG A 785 -35.21 24.62 5.15
C ARG A 785 -35.96 23.44 4.49
N HIS A 786 -35.37 22.24 4.56
CA HIS A 786 -35.94 21.01 4.05
C HIS A 786 -36.85 20.28 5.05
N GLN A 787 -36.97 20.82 6.27
CA GLN A 787 -37.73 20.22 7.39
C GLN A 787 -37.27 18.79 7.68
N VAL A 788 -35.94 18.56 7.69
CA VAL A 788 -35.34 17.27 8.00
C VAL A 788 -34.46 17.42 9.24
N TYR A 789 -34.71 16.55 10.21
CA TYR A 789 -34.02 16.55 11.48
C TYR A 789 -33.13 15.32 11.59
N PRO A 790 -31.87 15.47 12.07
CA PRO A 790 -30.98 14.34 12.20
C PRO A 790 -31.39 13.42 13.35
N ARG A 791 -31.27 12.09 13.14
CA ARG A 791 -31.47 11.10 14.22
C ARG A 791 -30.28 10.95 15.13
N GLU A 792 -29.09 11.21 14.64
CA GLU A 792 -27.84 11.19 15.41
C GLU A 792 -27.01 12.42 15.10
N ILE A 793 -26.53 13.08 16.16
CA ILE A 793 -25.55 14.16 16.09
C ILE A 793 -24.36 13.73 16.95
N SER A 794 -23.23 13.45 16.34
CA SER A 794 -21.98 13.12 17.00
C SER A 794 -20.91 14.14 16.64
N LEU A 795 -20.48 14.92 17.59
CA LEU A 795 -19.43 15.93 17.44
C LEU A 795 -18.24 15.49 18.33
N HIS A 796 -17.25 14.86 17.68
CA HIS A 796 -16.17 14.13 18.36
C HIS A 796 -14.90 14.96 18.62
N ARG A 797 -14.94 16.26 18.59
CA ARG A 797 -13.73 17.00 19.01
C ARG A 797 -13.27 16.49 20.38
N SER A 798 -11.97 16.26 20.52
CA SER A 798 -11.42 15.64 21.73
C SER A 798 -11.86 16.40 22.98
N PHE A 799 -12.44 15.70 23.95
CA PHE A 799 -12.92 16.27 25.22
C PHE A 799 -11.87 17.07 26.03
N ARG A 800 -10.60 17.05 25.58
CA ARG A 800 -9.48 17.75 26.23
C ARG A 800 -9.22 19.17 25.71
N GLU A 801 -9.74 19.55 24.54
CA GLU A 801 -9.47 20.85 23.88
C GLU A 801 -10.66 21.82 23.88
N PHE A 802 -11.82 21.42 24.42
CA PHE A 802 -13.01 22.27 24.43
C PHE A 802 -13.12 23.12 25.68
N THR A 803 -12.94 24.41 25.49
CA THR A 803 -13.30 25.43 26.51
C THR A 803 -14.61 26.17 26.21
N SER A 804 -15.10 26.21 24.96
CA SER A 804 -16.39 26.82 24.62
C SER A 804 -16.88 26.49 23.23
N ILE A 805 -18.18 26.28 23.08
CA ILE A 805 -18.91 26.34 21.78
C ILE A 805 -19.30 27.81 21.60
N ASN A 806 -19.16 28.35 20.36
CA ASN A 806 -19.60 29.72 20.11
C ASN A 806 -21.14 29.81 20.11
N ALA A 807 -21.68 31.04 20.15
CA ALA A 807 -23.13 31.27 20.24
C ALA A 807 -23.89 30.75 19.00
N GLU A 808 -23.31 30.83 17.80
CA GLU A 808 -23.93 30.38 16.54
C GLU A 808 -23.98 28.86 16.46
N GLU A 809 -22.93 28.17 16.86
CA GLU A 809 -22.89 26.70 16.95
C GLU A 809 -23.89 26.19 17.98
N THR A 810 -23.99 26.87 19.14
CA THR A 810 -24.95 26.54 20.19
C THR A 810 -26.37 26.60 19.69
N GLU A 811 -26.77 27.66 19.00
CA GLU A 811 -28.13 27.83 18.49
C GLU A 811 -28.42 26.84 17.35
N SER A 812 -27.41 26.50 16.53
CA SER A 812 -27.50 25.50 15.48
C SER A 812 -27.76 24.10 16.05
N ILE A 813 -27.00 23.68 17.05
CA ILE A 813 -27.20 22.37 17.71
C ILE A 813 -28.57 22.33 18.37
N LYS A 814 -28.93 23.37 19.10
CA LYS A 814 -30.23 23.47 19.78
C LYS A 814 -31.40 23.35 18.77
N SER A 815 -31.29 23.95 17.59
CA SER A 815 -32.31 23.92 16.55
C SER A 815 -32.47 22.54 15.90
N LEU A 816 -31.40 21.69 15.91
CA LEU A 816 -31.43 20.35 15.38
C LEU A 816 -31.78 19.27 16.42
N LEU A 817 -31.72 19.58 17.72
CA LEU A 817 -32.14 18.69 18.82
C LEU A 817 -33.66 18.66 18.89
N SER A 818 -34.29 17.81 18.07
CA SER A 818 -35.73 17.64 17.96
C SER A 818 -36.20 16.31 18.56
N GLU A 819 -37.50 16.04 18.52
CA GLU A 819 -38.13 14.77 18.93
C GLU A 819 -37.59 13.57 18.13
N ASP A 820 -37.07 13.79 16.92
CA ASP A 820 -36.48 12.73 16.06
C ASP A 820 -35.06 12.33 16.45
N CYS A 821 -34.39 13.12 17.31
CA CYS A 821 -33.02 12.84 17.71
C CYS A 821 -32.95 11.67 18.71
N GLU A 822 -32.38 10.54 18.27
CA GLU A 822 -32.21 9.33 19.06
C GLU A 822 -30.84 9.30 19.78
N LYS A 823 -29.84 10.04 19.28
CA LYS A 823 -28.49 10.00 19.82
C LYS A 823 -27.76 11.35 19.70
N TYR A 824 -27.21 11.80 20.80
CA TYR A 824 -26.37 13.00 20.86
C TYR A 824 -25.04 12.72 21.58
N LYS A 825 -23.94 13.10 20.92
CA LYS A 825 -22.60 13.11 21.47
C LYS A 825 -21.95 14.46 21.20
N GLY A 826 -21.60 15.20 22.25
CA GLY A 826 -20.98 16.53 22.09
C GLY A 826 -20.89 17.27 23.41
N ILE A 827 -20.65 18.58 23.35
CA ILE A 827 -20.61 19.43 24.55
C ILE A 827 -22.02 19.83 24.92
N TRP A 828 -22.34 19.77 26.22
CA TRP A 828 -23.60 20.22 26.77
C TRP A 828 -23.60 21.74 27.00
N ASN A 829 -24.61 22.41 26.48
CA ASN A 829 -24.84 23.83 26.78
C ASN A 829 -26.07 23.98 27.68
N PRO A 830 -26.10 24.92 28.65
CA PRO A 830 -27.24 25.13 29.54
C PRO A 830 -28.56 25.41 28.87
N THR A 831 -28.56 25.85 27.62
CA THR A 831 -29.76 26.14 26.83
C THR A 831 -30.35 24.92 26.13
N PHE A 832 -29.66 23.78 26.14
CA PHE A 832 -30.14 22.56 25.50
C PHE A 832 -31.22 21.87 26.31
N GLN A 833 -32.14 21.19 25.61
CA GLN A 833 -33.10 20.28 26.20
C GLN A 833 -32.82 18.88 25.73
N ILE A 834 -32.93 17.90 26.59
CA ILE A 834 -32.77 16.49 26.23
C ILE A 834 -33.94 16.11 25.34
N PRO A 835 -33.71 15.63 24.10
CA PRO A 835 -34.79 15.16 23.23
C PRO A 835 -35.58 14.02 23.88
N PRO A 836 -36.93 13.96 23.73
CA PRO A 836 -37.75 12.97 24.42
C PRO A 836 -37.46 11.53 23.97
N ASN A 837 -37.01 11.31 22.74
CA ASN A 837 -36.74 10.01 22.17
C ASN A 837 -35.24 9.61 22.19
N VAL A 838 -34.40 10.34 22.90
CA VAL A 838 -32.98 10.06 22.95
C VAL A 838 -32.69 8.72 23.67
N LYS A 839 -31.95 7.84 22.98
CA LYS A 839 -31.55 6.52 23.48
C LYS A 839 -30.11 6.50 23.99
N GLU A 840 -29.25 7.36 23.46
CA GLU A 840 -27.85 7.47 23.86
C GLU A 840 -27.46 8.94 23.97
N LEU A 841 -26.94 9.31 25.14
CA LEU A 841 -26.49 10.66 25.42
C LEU A 841 -25.08 10.61 26.02
N ARG A 842 -24.09 11.16 25.32
CA ARG A 842 -22.70 11.32 25.79
C ARG A 842 -22.32 12.78 25.71
N VAL A 843 -22.15 13.43 26.83
CA VAL A 843 -21.91 14.87 26.88
C VAL A 843 -20.68 15.22 27.69
N GLY A 844 -19.88 16.12 27.16
CA GLY A 844 -18.83 16.84 27.90
C GLY A 844 -19.47 18.05 28.57
N ILE A 845 -19.23 18.22 29.87
CA ILE A 845 -19.77 19.32 30.68
C ILE A 845 -18.61 20.26 30.99
N PRO A 846 -18.59 21.47 30.41
CA PRO A 846 -17.43 22.36 30.53
C PRO A 846 -17.32 23.06 31.90
N ASP A 847 -18.43 23.28 32.60
CA ASP A 847 -18.47 24.05 33.87
C ASP A 847 -19.63 23.65 34.81
N GLN A 848 -19.62 24.14 36.01
CA GLN A 848 -20.62 23.86 37.05
C GLN A 848 -22.03 24.35 36.65
N VAL A 849 -22.16 25.46 35.92
CA VAL A 849 -23.46 26.00 35.46
C VAL A 849 -24.11 25.06 34.44
N SER A 850 -23.28 24.51 33.53
CA SER A 850 -23.69 23.52 32.56
C SER A 850 -24.07 22.19 33.22
N LEU A 851 -23.35 21.77 34.25
CA LEU A 851 -23.68 20.58 35.05
C LEU A 851 -25.05 20.72 35.77
N ASP A 852 -25.30 21.86 36.40
CA ASP A 852 -26.55 22.13 37.12
C ASP A 852 -27.74 22.18 36.11
N ALA A 853 -27.53 22.75 34.94
CA ALA A 853 -28.56 22.79 33.88
C ALA A 853 -28.81 21.38 33.31
N PHE A 854 -27.75 20.58 33.10
CA PHE A 854 -27.87 19.20 32.69
C PHE A 854 -28.64 18.34 33.69
N CYS A 855 -28.34 18.45 34.98
CA CYS A 855 -29.04 17.75 36.04
C CYS A 855 -30.54 18.13 36.10
N ARG A 856 -30.86 19.42 35.94
CA ARG A 856 -32.26 19.89 35.86
C ARG A 856 -32.99 19.34 34.64
N SER A 857 -32.33 19.28 33.47
CA SER A 857 -32.89 18.71 32.25
C SER A 857 -33.13 17.21 32.39
N LEU A 858 -32.21 16.47 33.01
CA LEU A 858 -32.36 15.05 33.36
C LEU A 858 -33.55 14.76 34.28
N GLN A 859 -33.75 15.62 35.30
CA GLN A 859 -34.87 15.45 36.20
C GLN A 859 -36.22 15.59 35.52
N LYS A 860 -36.35 16.48 34.53
CA LYS A 860 -37.55 16.63 33.69
C LYS A 860 -37.82 15.45 32.79
N THR A 861 -36.74 14.75 32.38
CA THR A 861 -36.82 13.60 31.46
C THR A 861 -37.12 12.28 32.17
N LYS A 862 -37.01 12.23 33.52
CA LYS A 862 -37.38 11.04 34.33
C LYS A 862 -38.86 10.66 34.25
N GLU A 863 -39.73 11.52 33.74
CA GLU A 863 -41.13 11.20 33.42
C GLU A 863 -41.27 10.44 32.10
N ILE A 864 -40.19 10.30 31.29
CA ILE A 864 -40.17 9.60 30.00
C ILE A 864 -39.29 8.35 30.14
N GLY A 865 -39.91 7.23 30.35
CA GLY A 865 -39.42 6.00 30.95
C GLY A 865 -38.35 5.15 30.18
N HIS A 866 -37.39 5.66 29.42
CA HIS A 866 -36.30 4.85 28.85
C HIS A 866 -35.01 5.69 28.54
N LEU A 867 -34.21 5.92 29.58
CA LEU A 867 -32.82 6.29 29.38
C LEU A 867 -31.96 5.02 29.41
N GLY A 868 -31.47 4.58 28.26
CA GLY A 868 -30.39 3.61 28.18
C GLY A 868 -29.09 4.16 28.85
N GLU A 869 -28.15 3.28 29.11
CA GLU A 869 -26.90 3.51 29.84
C GLU A 869 -26.27 4.91 29.70
N LEU A 870 -26.26 5.68 30.81
CA LEU A 870 -25.41 6.87 30.94
C LEU A 870 -23.97 6.43 31.17
N LYS A 871 -23.11 6.59 30.13
CA LYS A 871 -21.67 6.44 30.28
C LYS A 871 -21.04 7.82 30.46
N GLY A 872 -20.54 8.06 31.69
CA GLY A 872 -19.81 9.28 32.09
C GLY A 872 -18.41 9.34 31.47
#